data_330d870cb1b24fd709a89ec181ca3ce7
#
_entry.id   330d870cb1b24fd709a89ec181ca3ce7
#
_cell.length_a   1.000
_cell.length_b   1.000
_cell.length_c   1.000
_cell.angle_alpha   90.00
_cell.angle_beta   90.00
_cell.angle_gamma   90.00
#
_symmetry.space_group_name_H-M   'P 1'
#
loop_
_entity.id
_entity.type
_entity.pdbx_description
1 polymer ?
#
loop_
_entity_poly.entity_id
_entity_poly.type
_entity_poly.pdbx_seq_one_letter_code
_entity_poly.pdbx_strand_id
1 'polypeptide(L)'
;PERMRHYGVTLTEVMNVTREMNLNANGGVLYEYGNEYIVRGVISTDRVEQLAKAVVKLQDGSVQPATSNAPYSASPILLEDIADVRIGAKLPKLGTASERGKPAVLLTVTKQPATSTLELTDKLETSLKDLQKNLPPDVKVSTDIFRQSRFIESSIGNVQKSLFEGGIFVVIVLFLFLANVRTTVISLVTLPLSLIASLLALHYMGFTINTMSLGGMAIAIGSLVDDAIVDVENVYKRLRENRMKPEAERLPILEVVFNASKEVRMPILNSTLIIVVSFVPLFFLSGMEGRMLVPLGIAFIVALAASTVVALTVTPVLCSYLLGKEKIKDEKRSTGDSPVARKMKEWYGAALAFVLGHKKSVLGGTIGLFAVALACFFTLGRSFLPPFNEGSFTINISSLPGISLEESDKMGHRAEELLLSIPEIQTVARKTGRAELDEHALGVNVSEIEAPFELKDRSRSELVADVREKLGTIVGANVEIGQPISHRIDAMLSGTKANIAIKLFGDDLNRMFALGNEIKNTIQDIPGIADLNVEQQIERPQLIIAPKREVLAKYGISLPEFSEFVNVCLAGETVSQVYEKGKSFDLTVRVKDDLRDEMEKIRNLMLDTGNGQKIPLNYVAEVRSAMGPNTISRENVKRKIVISANVADRDLRSVVNDIQ
;
A
#
# COMPACT_ATOMS: atom_id res chain seq x y z
N PRO A 1 3.41 41.01 21.91
CA PRO A 1 4.59 41.62 22.60
C PRO A 1 4.39 43.10 22.93
N GLU A 2 3.83 43.93 22.05
CA GLU A 2 3.61 45.36 22.28
C GLU A 2 2.63 45.62 23.40
N ARG A 3 1.46 44.95 23.38
CA ARG A 3 0.47 45.05 24.45
C ARG A 3 1.02 44.54 25.79
N MET A 4 1.76 43.40 25.77
CA MET A 4 2.43 42.91 27.00
C MET A 4 3.41 43.93 27.56
N ARG A 5 4.15 44.63 26.68
CA ARG A 5 5.06 45.71 27.12
C ARG A 5 4.30 46.88 27.72
N HIS A 6 3.18 47.28 27.12
CA HIS A 6 2.35 48.39 27.62
C HIS A 6 1.80 48.11 29.04
N TYR A 7 1.37 46.89 29.26
CA TYR A 7 0.82 46.47 30.57
C TYR A 7 1.87 45.92 31.57
N GLY A 8 3.16 45.89 31.18
CA GLY A 8 4.23 45.38 32.04
C GLY A 8 4.06 43.87 32.35
N VAL A 9 3.51 43.10 31.41
CA VAL A 9 3.32 41.66 31.55
C VAL A 9 4.49 40.93 30.88
N THR A 10 5.04 39.90 31.55
CA THR A 10 6.10 39.05 31.07
C THR A 10 5.54 37.80 30.34
N LEU A 11 6.34 37.20 29.48
CA LEU A 11 5.98 35.97 28.81
C LEU A 11 5.75 34.83 29.81
N THR A 12 6.57 34.76 30.85
CA THR A 12 6.45 33.77 31.92
C THR A 12 5.12 33.87 32.67
N GLU A 13 4.65 35.11 32.95
CA GLU A 13 3.32 35.32 33.56
C GLU A 13 2.21 34.79 32.68
N VAL A 14 2.26 35.06 31.36
CA VAL A 14 1.28 34.52 30.41
C VAL A 14 1.31 33.00 30.36
N MET A 15 2.51 32.40 30.29
CA MET A 15 2.68 30.94 30.25
C MET A 15 2.11 30.26 31.49
N ASN A 16 2.40 30.80 32.68
CA ASN A 16 1.92 30.24 33.94
C ASN A 16 0.41 30.30 34.02
N VAL A 17 -0.18 31.44 33.72
CA VAL A 17 -1.66 31.58 33.76
C VAL A 17 -2.32 30.66 32.73
N THR A 18 -1.82 30.62 31.50
CA THR A 18 -2.44 29.78 30.47
C THR A 18 -2.28 28.29 30.76
N ARG A 19 -1.22 27.88 31.48
CA ARG A 19 -1.01 26.47 31.90
C ARG A 19 -2.03 26.04 32.95
N GLU A 20 -2.41 26.94 33.85
CA GLU A 20 -3.24 26.65 35.05
C GLU A 20 -4.70 27.05 34.89
N MET A 21 -5.05 27.99 34.01
CA MET A 21 -6.40 28.61 33.96
C MET A 21 -7.52 27.65 33.60
N ASN A 22 -7.22 26.47 33.07
CA ASN A 22 -8.24 25.51 32.61
C ASN A 22 -8.13 24.14 33.30
N LEU A 23 -7.60 24.12 34.54
CA LEU A 23 -7.46 22.91 35.32
C LEU A 23 -8.52 22.87 36.41
N ASN A 24 -9.23 21.74 36.55
CA ASN A 24 -10.19 21.52 37.63
C ASN A 24 -9.46 21.29 38.94
N ALA A 25 -9.97 21.88 39.99
CA ALA A 25 -9.47 21.70 41.37
C ALA A 25 -10.12 20.48 42.05
N ASN A 26 -9.29 19.69 42.74
CA ASN A 26 -9.78 18.62 43.59
C ASN A 26 -9.86 19.17 45.04
N GLY A 27 -11.09 19.40 45.54
CA GLY A 27 -11.32 19.90 46.90
C GLY A 27 -11.36 18.81 47.98
N GLY A 28 -11.08 17.55 47.63
CA GLY A 28 -11.15 16.43 48.55
C GLY A 28 -12.58 15.99 48.87
N VAL A 29 -12.84 15.68 50.14
CA VAL A 29 -14.11 15.12 50.61
C VAL A 29 -14.61 15.89 51.79
N LEU A 30 -15.91 16.21 51.80
CA LEU A 30 -16.62 16.77 52.93
C LEU A 30 -17.58 15.72 53.51
N TYR A 31 -17.56 15.57 54.84
CA TYR A 31 -18.48 14.67 55.55
C TYR A 31 -19.52 15.52 56.25
N GLU A 32 -20.78 15.36 55.88
CA GLU A 32 -21.89 16.11 56.49
C GLU A 32 -23.15 15.22 56.57
N TYR A 33 -23.83 15.25 57.71
CA TYR A 33 -25.06 14.47 58.02
C TYR A 33 -24.93 12.96 57.67
N GLY A 34 -23.76 12.38 57.90
CA GLY A 34 -23.50 10.95 57.61
C GLY A 34 -23.27 10.60 56.16
N ASN A 35 -23.20 11.58 55.27
CA ASN A 35 -22.89 11.42 53.83
C ASN A 35 -21.49 11.95 53.53
N GLU A 36 -20.87 11.33 52.51
CA GLU A 36 -19.62 11.76 51.93
C GLU A 36 -19.88 12.54 50.64
N TYR A 37 -19.41 13.79 50.60
CA TYR A 37 -19.51 14.65 49.44
C TYR A 37 -18.14 14.85 48.83
N ILE A 38 -17.97 14.47 47.55
CA ILE A 38 -16.76 14.77 46.79
C ILE A 38 -16.82 16.24 46.38
N VAL A 39 -15.84 17.02 46.81
CA VAL A 39 -15.74 18.45 46.47
C VAL A 39 -14.95 18.61 45.17
N ARG A 40 -15.58 19.14 44.13
CA ARG A 40 -14.94 19.41 42.83
C ARG A 40 -15.03 20.89 42.51
N GLY A 41 -13.88 21.52 42.30
CA GLY A 41 -13.80 22.84 41.69
C GLY A 41 -13.86 22.71 40.16
N VAL A 42 -14.99 23.08 39.56
CA VAL A 42 -15.16 23.02 38.09
C VAL A 42 -14.72 24.34 37.50
N ILE A 43 -13.45 24.40 37.05
CA ILE A 43 -12.80 25.61 36.49
C ILE A 43 -12.69 25.47 34.97
N SER A 44 -12.52 24.24 34.50
CA SER A 44 -12.32 23.99 33.07
C SER A 44 -13.51 24.41 32.22
N THR A 45 -13.23 25.08 31.10
CA THR A 45 -14.20 25.55 30.12
C THR A 45 -13.72 25.19 28.69
N ASP A 46 -14.70 25.02 27.80
CA ASP A 46 -14.50 24.85 26.36
C ASP A 46 -14.82 26.15 25.58
N ARG A 47 -15.19 27.21 26.27
CA ARG A 47 -15.57 28.47 25.63
C ARG A 47 -14.39 29.42 25.54
N VAL A 48 -14.04 29.79 24.31
CA VAL A 48 -12.92 30.70 24.00
C VAL A 48 -13.05 32.04 24.70
N GLU A 49 -14.29 32.58 24.78
CA GLU A 49 -14.55 33.87 25.41
C GLU A 49 -14.30 33.85 26.94
N GLN A 50 -14.45 32.67 27.56
CA GLN A 50 -14.15 32.51 28.98
C GLN A 50 -12.64 32.36 29.22
N LEU A 51 -11.97 31.65 28.34
CA LEU A 51 -10.50 31.54 28.38
C LEU A 51 -9.84 32.92 28.17
N ALA A 52 -10.38 33.73 27.27
CA ALA A 52 -9.87 35.09 26.99
C ALA A 52 -9.98 36.03 28.23
N LYS A 53 -10.93 35.78 29.14
CA LYS A 53 -11.13 36.56 30.37
C LYS A 53 -10.28 36.10 31.54
N ALA A 54 -9.35 35.19 31.36
CA ALA A 54 -8.43 34.80 32.44
C ALA A 54 -7.59 36.02 32.89
N VAL A 55 -7.49 36.21 34.21
CA VAL A 55 -6.70 37.31 34.79
C VAL A 55 -5.23 36.92 34.78
N VAL A 56 -4.42 37.70 34.05
CA VAL A 56 -2.96 37.49 33.95
C VAL A 56 -2.23 38.21 35.08
N LYS A 57 -2.61 39.45 35.36
CA LYS A 57 -1.97 40.27 36.37
C LYS A 57 -2.96 41.30 36.93
N LEU A 58 -2.75 41.73 38.18
CA LEU A 58 -3.44 42.88 38.75
C LEU A 58 -2.54 44.13 38.54
N GLN A 59 -3.07 45.16 37.92
CA GLN A 59 -2.38 46.42 37.79
C GLN A 59 -2.40 47.15 39.14
N ASP A 60 -1.26 47.33 39.80
CA ASP A 60 -1.14 48.08 40.99
C ASP A 60 -1.58 49.51 40.73
N GLY A 61 -2.79 49.85 41.17
CA GLY A 61 -3.16 51.24 41.26
C GLY A 61 -2.18 51.93 42.22
N SER A 62 -1.63 53.07 41.83
CA SER A 62 -0.72 53.87 42.61
C SER A 62 -1.02 53.81 44.11
N VAL A 63 -0.03 53.37 44.89
CA VAL A 63 -0.11 53.28 46.36
C VAL A 63 -0.59 54.61 46.89
N GLN A 64 -1.90 54.73 47.18
CA GLN A 64 -2.39 55.80 48.09
C GLN A 64 -2.03 55.38 49.50
N PRO A 65 -1.57 56.33 50.31
CA PRO A 65 -1.19 56.01 51.70
C PRO A 65 -2.35 55.40 52.47
N ALA A 66 -2.06 54.44 53.38
CA ALA A 66 -2.94 53.54 54.12
C ALA A 66 -3.97 54.21 55.04
N THR A 67 -4.49 55.40 54.74
CA THR A 67 -5.43 56.16 55.52
C THR A 67 -6.83 56.37 54.88
N SER A 68 -7.07 55.80 53.70
CA SER A 68 -8.37 55.85 53.04
C SER A 68 -9.01 54.48 53.01
N ASN A 69 -10.26 54.37 53.62
CA ASN A 69 -11.14 53.19 53.49
C ASN A 69 -11.72 53.00 52.07
N ALA A 70 -10.96 53.37 51.02
CA ALA A 70 -11.37 53.14 49.65
C ALA A 70 -11.08 51.66 49.29
N PRO A 71 -12.01 50.94 48.62
CA PRO A 71 -11.77 49.58 48.18
C PRO A 71 -10.57 49.57 47.21
N TYR A 72 -9.69 48.57 47.36
CA TYR A 72 -8.57 48.32 46.45
C TYR A 72 -9.06 48.34 44.99
N SER A 73 -8.72 49.36 44.25
CA SER A 73 -9.07 49.52 42.84
C SER A 73 -7.93 49.04 41.97
N ALA A 74 -7.51 47.76 42.13
CA ALA A 74 -6.62 47.11 41.20
C ALA A 74 -7.43 46.66 40.00
N SER A 75 -7.14 47.21 38.81
CA SER A 75 -7.77 46.76 37.59
C SER A 75 -7.11 45.46 37.12
N PRO A 76 -7.89 44.36 36.88
CA PRO A 76 -7.31 43.16 36.35
C PRO A 76 -6.90 43.34 34.88
N ILE A 77 -5.74 42.87 34.51
CA ILE A 77 -5.30 42.74 33.12
C ILE A 77 -5.69 41.34 32.66
N LEU A 78 -6.59 41.26 31.69
CA LEU A 78 -7.10 40.04 31.11
C LEU A 78 -6.23 39.51 30.01
N LEU A 79 -6.33 38.22 29.68
CA LEU A 79 -5.61 37.61 28.59
C LEU A 79 -5.98 38.27 27.23
N GLU A 80 -7.24 38.66 27.02
CA GLU A 80 -7.72 39.38 25.84
C GLU A 80 -7.10 40.79 25.67
N ASP A 81 -6.64 41.41 26.74
CA ASP A 81 -5.97 42.71 26.66
C ASP A 81 -4.57 42.58 26.01
N ILE A 82 -3.92 41.45 26.18
CA ILE A 82 -2.53 41.21 25.75
C ILE A 82 -2.36 40.20 24.63
N ALA A 83 -3.35 39.34 24.40
CA ALA A 83 -3.31 38.26 23.43
C ALA A 83 -4.63 38.14 22.66
N ASP A 84 -4.58 37.51 21.50
CA ASP A 84 -5.74 37.12 20.72
C ASP A 84 -6.01 35.63 20.95
N VAL A 85 -7.10 35.29 21.68
CA VAL A 85 -7.49 33.92 21.96
C VAL A 85 -8.49 33.46 20.91
N ARG A 86 -8.14 32.43 20.13
CA ARG A 86 -8.97 31.93 19.05
C ARG A 86 -8.72 30.46 18.76
N ILE A 87 -9.70 29.78 18.16
CA ILE A 87 -9.48 28.47 17.55
C ILE A 87 -8.71 28.66 16.26
N GLY A 88 -7.67 27.89 16.06
CA GLY A 88 -6.82 27.94 14.88
C GLY A 88 -6.31 26.58 14.46
N ALA A 89 -5.62 26.52 13.33
CA ALA A 89 -4.97 25.30 12.89
C ALA A 89 -3.69 25.06 13.69
N LYS A 90 -3.37 23.77 13.91
CA LYS A 90 -2.07 23.37 14.48
C LYS A 90 -0.93 23.80 13.54
N LEU A 91 0.11 24.33 14.11
CA LEU A 91 1.30 24.79 13.37
C LEU A 91 2.59 24.13 13.89
N PRO A 92 3.59 23.96 13.01
CA PRO A 92 3.55 24.24 11.58
C PRO A 92 2.62 23.29 10.83
N LYS A 93 2.02 23.77 9.73
CA LYS A 93 1.30 22.87 8.82
C LYS A 93 2.29 21.89 8.21
N LEU A 94 2.09 20.60 8.43
CA LEU A 94 3.01 19.55 7.98
C LEU A 94 2.66 19.03 6.60
N GLY A 95 1.41 19.22 6.15
CA GLY A 95 0.94 18.76 4.86
C GLY A 95 -0.43 19.32 4.49
N THR A 96 -0.80 19.08 3.24
CA THR A 96 -2.11 19.36 2.67
C THR A 96 -2.62 18.13 1.93
N ALA A 97 -3.92 18.07 1.68
CA ALA A 97 -4.54 17.03 0.88
C ALA A 97 -5.61 17.61 -0.04
N SER A 98 -5.81 16.96 -1.17
CA SER A 98 -6.84 17.32 -2.14
C SER A 98 -7.44 16.09 -2.82
N GLU A 99 -8.67 16.22 -3.27
CA GLU A 99 -9.34 15.27 -4.15
C GLU A 99 -9.91 16.03 -5.35
N ARG A 100 -9.60 15.58 -6.56
CA ARG A 100 -10.01 16.23 -7.82
C ARG A 100 -9.72 17.74 -7.85
N GLY A 101 -8.55 18.13 -7.37
CA GLY A 101 -8.13 19.51 -7.29
C GLY A 101 -8.84 20.37 -6.23
N LYS A 102 -9.64 19.78 -5.34
CA LYS A 102 -10.31 20.49 -4.24
C LYS A 102 -9.70 20.11 -2.90
N PRO A 103 -9.56 21.06 -1.96
CA PRO A 103 -9.08 20.74 -0.63
C PRO A 103 -9.89 19.62 0.02
N ALA A 104 -9.23 18.65 0.61
CA ALA A 104 -9.85 17.50 1.24
C ALA A 104 -9.08 17.06 2.50
N VAL A 105 -9.70 16.20 3.29
CA VAL A 105 -9.06 15.45 4.37
C VAL A 105 -8.96 14.00 3.95
N LEU A 106 -7.75 13.48 3.82
CA LEU A 106 -7.50 12.08 3.49
C LEU A 106 -7.36 11.25 4.78
N LEU A 107 -8.16 10.20 4.88
CA LEU A 107 -8.09 9.22 5.95
C LEU A 107 -7.48 7.92 5.39
N THR A 108 -6.30 7.56 5.88
CA THR A 108 -5.67 6.29 5.55
C THR A 108 -6.02 5.26 6.61
N VAL A 109 -6.71 4.20 6.21
CA VAL A 109 -7.07 3.09 7.09
C VAL A 109 -6.18 1.90 6.78
N THR A 110 -5.40 1.46 7.76
CA THR A 110 -4.53 0.28 7.66
C THR A 110 -5.17 -0.90 8.39
N LYS A 111 -5.01 -2.09 7.83
CA LYS A 111 -5.48 -3.33 8.48
C LYS A 111 -4.35 -4.01 9.27
N GLN A 112 -4.71 -4.73 10.31
CA GLN A 112 -3.79 -5.63 10.97
C GLN A 112 -3.45 -6.85 10.09
N PRO A 113 -2.24 -7.41 10.19
CA PRO A 113 -1.91 -8.70 9.58
C PRO A 113 -2.96 -9.76 9.95
N ALA A 114 -3.21 -10.72 9.09
CA ALA A 114 -4.19 -11.80 9.27
C ALA A 114 -5.69 -11.41 9.18
N THR A 115 -6.04 -10.11 9.10
CA THR A 115 -7.43 -9.70 8.87
C THR A 115 -7.77 -9.81 7.38
N SER A 116 -8.98 -10.28 7.06
CA SER A 116 -9.47 -10.31 5.67
C SER A 116 -9.66 -8.90 5.13
N THR A 117 -8.98 -8.58 4.03
CA THR A 117 -9.08 -7.26 3.37
C THR A 117 -10.51 -7.03 2.85
N LEU A 118 -11.12 -8.02 2.23
CA LEU A 118 -12.46 -7.91 1.64
C LEU A 118 -13.52 -7.65 2.70
N GLU A 119 -13.53 -8.47 3.76
CA GLU A 119 -14.50 -8.34 4.84
C GLU A 119 -14.36 -7.02 5.60
N LEU A 120 -13.11 -6.59 5.86
CA LEU A 120 -12.86 -5.32 6.55
C LEU A 120 -13.28 -4.14 5.68
N THR A 121 -13.01 -4.18 4.37
CA THR A 121 -13.40 -3.11 3.45
C THR A 121 -14.93 -2.98 3.37
N ASP A 122 -15.66 -4.09 3.30
CA ASP A 122 -17.14 -4.08 3.26
C ASP A 122 -17.74 -3.49 4.55
N LYS A 123 -17.22 -3.89 5.72
CA LYS A 123 -17.61 -3.33 7.01
C LYS A 123 -17.32 -1.82 7.09
N LEU A 124 -16.13 -1.43 6.62
CA LEU A 124 -15.72 -0.01 6.62
C LEU A 124 -16.63 0.83 5.71
N GLU A 125 -16.92 0.37 4.51
CA GLU A 125 -17.81 1.06 3.58
C GLU A 125 -19.23 1.21 4.13
N THR A 126 -19.74 0.16 4.77
CA THR A 126 -21.05 0.22 5.43
C THR A 126 -21.04 1.29 6.52
N SER A 127 -20.01 1.31 7.36
CA SER A 127 -19.87 2.32 8.42
C SER A 127 -19.71 3.74 7.86
N LEU A 128 -18.97 3.91 6.75
CA LEU A 128 -18.79 5.22 6.11
C LEU A 128 -20.09 5.71 5.44
N LYS A 129 -20.88 4.80 4.84
CA LYS A 129 -22.21 5.13 4.30
C LYS A 129 -23.18 5.59 5.42
N ASP A 130 -23.11 4.96 6.58
CA ASP A 130 -23.93 5.36 7.74
C ASP A 130 -23.42 6.69 8.33
N LEU A 131 -22.12 6.90 8.39
CA LEU A 131 -21.52 8.17 8.78
C LEU A 131 -21.98 9.30 7.85
N GLN A 132 -21.97 9.08 6.54
CA GLN A 132 -22.38 10.08 5.54
C GLN A 132 -23.79 10.62 5.77
N LYS A 133 -24.71 9.78 6.29
CA LYS A 133 -26.09 10.20 6.60
C LYS A 133 -26.17 11.23 7.74
N ASN A 134 -25.16 11.24 8.62
CA ASN A 134 -25.09 12.09 9.80
C ASN A 134 -24.18 13.32 9.61
N LEU A 135 -23.52 13.43 8.46
CA LEU A 135 -22.67 14.57 8.14
C LEU A 135 -23.47 15.73 7.54
N PRO A 136 -22.98 16.98 7.68
CA PRO A 136 -23.55 18.13 6.99
C PRO A 136 -23.62 17.91 5.48
N PRO A 137 -24.62 18.49 4.77
CA PRO A 137 -24.83 18.23 3.34
C PRO A 137 -23.68 18.66 2.42
N ASP A 138 -22.84 19.56 2.87
CA ASP A 138 -21.63 20.07 2.20
C ASP A 138 -20.41 19.17 2.36
N VAL A 139 -20.46 18.19 3.28
CA VAL A 139 -19.37 17.22 3.51
C VAL A 139 -19.69 15.93 2.78
N LYS A 140 -18.82 15.53 1.86
CA LYS A 140 -18.91 14.27 1.12
C LYS A 140 -17.76 13.35 1.50
N VAL A 141 -18.07 12.07 1.72
CA VAL A 141 -17.09 11.01 1.91
C VAL A 141 -16.90 10.27 0.59
N SER A 142 -15.70 10.29 0.06
CA SER A 142 -15.31 9.54 -1.15
C SER A 142 -14.50 8.31 -0.77
N THR A 143 -14.86 7.15 -1.30
CA THR A 143 -14.16 5.87 -1.06
C THR A 143 -13.47 5.32 -2.30
N ASP A 144 -13.55 6.03 -3.43
CA ASP A 144 -13.12 5.54 -4.75
C ASP A 144 -11.65 5.89 -5.09
N ILE A 145 -10.86 6.35 -4.13
CA ILE A 145 -9.47 6.79 -4.35
C ILE A 145 -8.55 5.58 -4.44
N PHE A 146 -8.34 4.89 -3.34
CA PHE A 146 -7.51 3.69 -3.26
C PHE A 146 -8.18 2.62 -2.41
N ARG A 147 -8.34 1.44 -2.98
CA ARG A 147 -8.93 0.27 -2.32
C ARG A 147 -8.12 -0.97 -2.68
N GLN A 148 -7.43 -1.52 -1.71
CA GLN A 148 -6.70 -2.77 -1.91
C GLN A 148 -7.65 -3.93 -2.28
N SER A 149 -8.90 -3.90 -1.82
CA SER A 149 -9.93 -4.88 -2.18
C SER A 149 -10.20 -4.93 -3.68
N ARG A 150 -10.14 -3.80 -4.40
CA ARG A 150 -10.38 -3.73 -5.86
C ARG A 150 -9.42 -4.63 -6.64
N PHE A 151 -8.14 -4.64 -6.25
CA PHE A 151 -7.16 -5.55 -6.86
C PHE A 151 -7.49 -7.03 -6.61
N ILE A 152 -7.90 -7.36 -5.38
CA ILE A 152 -8.31 -8.72 -5.02
C ILE A 152 -9.58 -9.12 -5.78
N GLU A 153 -10.59 -8.25 -5.82
CA GLU A 153 -11.85 -8.46 -6.54
C GLU A 153 -11.62 -8.65 -8.04
N SER A 154 -10.79 -7.80 -8.66
CA SER A 154 -10.41 -7.93 -10.07
C SER A 154 -9.68 -9.25 -10.33
N SER A 155 -8.75 -9.64 -9.45
CA SER A 155 -8.03 -10.90 -9.58
C SER A 155 -8.96 -12.10 -9.44
N ILE A 156 -9.87 -12.08 -8.48
CA ILE A 156 -10.91 -13.12 -8.31
C ILE A 156 -11.80 -13.17 -9.55
N GLY A 157 -12.27 -12.03 -10.04
CA GLY A 157 -13.09 -11.95 -11.25
C GLY A 157 -12.38 -12.50 -12.49
N ASN A 158 -11.11 -12.20 -12.67
CA ASN A 158 -10.30 -12.73 -13.77
C ASN A 158 -10.13 -14.25 -13.65
N VAL A 159 -9.89 -14.77 -12.45
CA VAL A 159 -9.82 -16.23 -12.22
C VAL A 159 -11.17 -16.89 -12.48
N GLN A 160 -12.27 -16.33 -11.99
CA GLN A 160 -13.62 -16.85 -12.25
C GLN A 160 -13.93 -16.87 -13.75
N LYS A 161 -13.60 -15.82 -14.48
CA LYS A 161 -13.75 -15.74 -15.93
C LYS A 161 -12.92 -16.81 -16.63
N SER A 162 -11.64 -16.95 -16.27
CA SER A 162 -10.76 -17.98 -16.82
C SER A 162 -11.22 -19.39 -16.51
N LEU A 163 -11.76 -19.63 -15.30
CA LEU A 163 -12.38 -20.89 -14.91
C LEU A 163 -13.58 -21.23 -15.77
N PHE A 164 -14.45 -20.24 -16.00
CA PHE A 164 -15.66 -20.43 -16.80
C PHE A 164 -15.32 -20.67 -18.28
N GLU A 165 -14.46 -19.85 -18.87
CA GLU A 165 -13.98 -20.00 -20.25
C GLU A 165 -13.24 -21.34 -20.42
N GLY A 166 -12.31 -21.68 -19.51
CA GLY A 166 -11.62 -22.96 -19.49
C GLY A 166 -12.59 -24.14 -19.38
N GLY A 167 -13.59 -24.02 -18.52
CA GLY A 167 -14.65 -25.02 -18.39
C GLY A 167 -15.42 -25.25 -19.70
N ILE A 168 -15.78 -24.19 -20.40
CA ILE A 168 -16.44 -24.28 -21.72
C ILE A 168 -15.54 -25.00 -22.72
N PHE A 169 -14.26 -24.62 -22.83
CA PHE A 169 -13.32 -25.29 -23.72
C PHE A 169 -13.16 -26.76 -23.38
N VAL A 170 -13.08 -27.11 -22.11
CA VAL A 170 -13.02 -28.50 -21.67
C VAL A 170 -14.27 -29.28 -22.11
N VAL A 171 -15.47 -28.71 -21.93
CA VAL A 171 -16.73 -29.33 -22.39
C VAL A 171 -16.70 -29.57 -23.90
N ILE A 172 -16.28 -28.59 -24.69
CA ILE A 172 -16.20 -28.72 -26.14
C ILE A 172 -15.21 -29.82 -26.52
N VAL A 173 -14.01 -29.81 -25.95
CA VAL A 173 -12.99 -30.84 -26.23
C VAL A 173 -13.45 -32.22 -25.82
N LEU A 174 -14.01 -32.38 -24.62
CA LEU A 174 -14.56 -33.66 -24.15
C LEU A 174 -15.65 -34.21 -25.09
N PHE A 175 -16.57 -33.35 -25.50
CA PHE A 175 -17.62 -33.74 -26.42
C PHE A 175 -17.09 -34.15 -27.79
N LEU A 176 -16.09 -33.43 -28.31
CA LEU A 176 -15.44 -33.77 -29.59
C LEU A 176 -14.71 -35.13 -29.53
N PHE A 177 -14.03 -35.42 -28.42
CA PHE A 177 -13.25 -36.65 -28.29
C PHE A 177 -14.06 -37.85 -27.84
N LEU A 178 -14.92 -37.71 -26.80
CA LEU A 178 -15.68 -38.79 -26.24
C LEU A 178 -16.98 -39.09 -27.03
N ALA A 179 -17.52 -38.10 -27.76
CA ALA A 179 -18.76 -38.14 -28.53
C ALA A 179 -19.94 -38.82 -27.77
N ASN A 180 -19.90 -38.76 -26.43
CA ASN A 180 -20.90 -39.33 -25.55
C ASN A 180 -21.27 -38.33 -24.42
N VAL A 181 -22.53 -37.93 -24.39
CA VAL A 181 -23.04 -36.93 -23.43
C VAL A 181 -22.86 -37.41 -21.99
N ARG A 182 -22.99 -38.70 -21.71
CA ARG A 182 -22.92 -39.23 -20.34
C ARG A 182 -21.52 -39.18 -19.77
N THR A 183 -20.52 -39.54 -20.58
CA THR A 183 -19.11 -39.43 -20.20
C THR A 183 -18.72 -37.99 -19.98
N THR A 184 -19.19 -37.07 -20.85
CA THR A 184 -18.97 -35.62 -20.71
C THR A 184 -19.60 -35.07 -19.43
N VAL A 185 -20.84 -35.51 -19.08
CA VAL A 185 -21.51 -35.08 -17.85
C VAL A 185 -20.76 -35.56 -16.61
N ILE A 186 -20.23 -36.77 -16.59
CA ILE A 186 -19.44 -37.27 -15.46
C ILE A 186 -18.22 -36.40 -15.23
N SER A 187 -17.43 -36.16 -16.29
CA SER A 187 -16.21 -35.31 -16.20
C SER A 187 -16.56 -33.88 -15.84
N LEU A 188 -17.70 -33.37 -16.31
CA LEU A 188 -18.14 -31.98 -15.99
C LEU A 188 -18.55 -31.83 -14.52
N VAL A 189 -19.13 -32.85 -13.90
CA VAL A 189 -19.52 -32.82 -12.48
C VAL A 189 -18.33 -33.01 -11.54
N THR A 190 -17.34 -33.82 -11.92
CA THR A 190 -16.16 -34.07 -11.09
C THR A 190 -15.27 -32.86 -10.94
N LEU A 191 -15.19 -31.96 -11.94
CA LEU A 191 -14.36 -30.75 -11.92
C LEU A 191 -14.79 -29.77 -10.82
N PRO A 192 -16.03 -29.24 -10.76
CA PRO A 192 -16.44 -28.33 -9.68
C PRO A 192 -16.41 -29.02 -8.32
N LEU A 193 -16.67 -30.33 -8.24
CA LEU A 193 -16.58 -31.06 -7.00
C LEU A 193 -15.14 -31.11 -6.46
N SER A 194 -14.16 -31.33 -7.32
CA SER A 194 -12.73 -31.29 -6.96
C SER A 194 -12.30 -29.91 -6.49
N LEU A 195 -12.77 -28.83 -7.15
CA LEU A 195 -12.50 -27.46 -6.75
C LEU A 195 -13.12 -27.12 -5.39
N ILE A 196 -14.36 -27.50 -5.14
CA ILE A 196 -15.01 -27.29 -3.85
C ILE A 196 -14.30 -28.09 -2.75
N ALA A 197 -13.94 -29.33 -3.02
CA ALA A 197 -13.18 -30.14 -2.07
C ALA A 197 -11.82 -29.53 -1.74
N SER A 198 -11.12 -28.96 -2.73
CA SER A 198 -9.83 -28.27 -2.51
C SER A 198 -10.00 -26.98 -1.70
N LEU A 199 -11.04 -26.18 -1.97
CA LEU A 199 -11.35 -24.98 -1.19
C LEU A 199 -11.66 -25.31 0.28
N LEU A 200 -12.45 -26.36 0.51
CA LEU A 200 -12.74 -26.83 1.87
C LEU A 200 -11.48 -27.33 2.58
N ALA A 201 -10.62 -28.09 1.88
CA ALA A 201 -9.37 -28.57 2.45
C ALA A 201 -8.44 -27.40 2.82
N LEU A 202 -8.27 -26.40 1.96
CA LEU A 202 -7.50 -25.19 2.25
C LEU A 202 -8.07 -24.42 3.44
N HIS A 203 -9.39 -24.30 3.53
CA HIS A 203 -10.07 -23.65 4.66
C HIS A 203 -9.78 -24.38 5.98
N TYR A 204 -9.91 -25.70 6.03
CA TYR A 204 -9.58 -26.50 7.22
C TYR A 204 -8.11 -26.45 7.61
N MET A 205 -7.21 -26.25 6.64
CA MET A 205 -5.78 -26.06 6.89
C MET A 205 -5.45 -24.64 7.38
N GLY A 206 -6.44 -23.75 7.48
CA GLY A 206 -6.25 -22.36 7.94
C GLY A 206 -5.70 -21.41 6.89
N PHE A 207 -5.68 -21.79 5.62
CA PHE A 207 -5.26 -20.90 4.54
C PHE A 207 -6.38 -19.95 4.13
N THR A 208 -6.05 -18.70 3.94
CA THR A 208 -6.95 -17.70 3.38
C THR A 208 -6.94 -17.76 1.85
N ILE A 209 -8.11 -17.52 1.25
CA ILE A 209 -8.21 -17.34 -0.20
C ILE A 209 -7.55 -16.02 -0.56
N ASN A 210 -6.48 -16.09 -1.35
CA ASN A 210 -5.76 -14.95 -1.87
C ASN A 210 -5.45 -15.14 -3.35
N THR A 211 -4.92 -14.11 -4.02
CA THR A 211 -4.62 -14.14 -5.45
C THR A 211 -3.67 -15.28 -5.84
N MET A 212 -2.69 -15.61 -4.98
CA MET A 212 -1.74 -16.68 -5.23
C MET A 212 -2.38 -18.07 -5.09
N SER A 213 -3.19 -18.28 -4.05
CA SER A 213 -3.91 -19.56 -3.88
C SER A 213 -4.93 -19.78 -4.99
N LEU A 214 -5.64 -18.72 -5.44
CA LEU A 214 -6.53 -18.80 -6.59
C LEU A 214 -5.77 -19.07 -7.89
N GLY A 215 -4.60 -18.45 -8.08
CA GLY A 215 -3.71 -18.73 -9.20
C GLY A 215 -3.24 -20.18 -9.23
N GLY A 216 -2.86 -20.74 -8.08
CA GLY A 216 -2.51 -22.16 -7.94
C GLY A 216 -3.65 -23.11 -8.32
N MET A 217 -4.87 -22.82 -7.87
CA MET A 217 -6.06 -23.57 -8.27
C MET A 217 -6.36 -23.45 -9.78
N ALA A 218 -6.21 -22.25 -10.35
CA ALA A 218 -6.42 -22.03 -11.77
C ALA A 218 -5.44 -22.83 -12.63
N ILE A 219 -4.17 -22.91 -12.23
CA ILE A 219 -3.16 -23.76 -12.90
C ILE A 219 -3.54 -25.24 -12.76
N ALA A 220 -4.07 -25.65 -11.60
CA ALA A 220 -4.45 -27.03 -11.36
C ALA A 220 -5.59 -27.53 -12.26
N ILE A 221 -6.48 -26.65 -12.75
CA ILE A 221 -7.69 -27.05 -13.50
C ILE A 221 -7.39 -27.99 -14.66
N GLY A 222 -6.34 -27.72 -15.44
CA GLY A 222 -5.94 -28.60 -16.53
C GLY A 222 -5.65 -30.03 -16.07
N SER A 223 -4.93 -30.18 -14.97
CA SER A 223 -4.60 -31.49 -14.37
C SER A 223 -5.79 -32.14 -13.66
N LEU A 224 -6.72 -31.33 -13.08
CA LEU A 224 -7.92 -31.84 -12.42
C LEU A 224 -8.86 -32.59 -13.37
N VAL A 225 -8.90 -32.12 -14.61
CA VAL A 225 -9.76 -32.72 -15.65
C VAL A 225 -9.19 -34.05 -16.16
N ASP A 226 -7.85 -34.12 -16.31
CA ASP A 226 -7.15 -35.28 -16.84
C ASP A 226 -7.43 -36.57 -16.03
N ASP A 227 -7.31 -36.50 -14.71
CA ASP A 227 -7.51 -37.66 -13.83
C ASP A 227 -8.91 -38.28 -14.01
N ALA A 228 -9.93 -37.40 -14.08
CA ALA A 228 -11.32 -37.86 -14.27
C ALA A 228 -11.56 -38.40 -15.68
N ILE A 229 -10.96 -37.82 -16.72
CA ILE A 229 -11.12 -38.25 -18.12
C ILE A 229 -10.54 -39.65 -18.31
N VAL A 230 -9.33 -39.88 -17.82
CA VAL A 230 -8.62 -41.17 -17.99
C VAL A 230 -9.43 -42.31 -17.38
N ASP A 231 -10.00 -42.12 -16.16
CA ASP A 231 -10.83 -43.14 -15.51
C ASP A 231 -12.15 -43.38 -16.28
N VAL A 232 -12.85 -42.29 -16.63
CA VAL A 232 -14.13 -42.35 -17.37
C VAL A 232 -13.94 -43.03 -18.72
N GLU A 233 -12.87 -42.69 -19.46
CA GLU A 233 -12.59 -43.31 -20.76
C GLU A 233 -12.30 -44.81 -20.63
N ASN A 234 -11.44 -45.19 -19.66
CA ASN A 234 -11.13 -46.61 -19.45
C ASN A 234 -12.36 -47.41 -19.02
N VAL A 235 -13.15 -46.89 -18.07
CA VAL A 235 -14.41 -47.53 -17.66
C VAL A 235 -15.37 -47.67 -18.84
N TYR A 236 -15.54 -46.62 -19.65
CA TYR A 236 -16.41 -46.67 -20.83
C TYR A 236 -15.96 -47.71 -21.83
N LYS A 237 -14.65 -47.79 -22.11
CA LYS A 237 -14.05 -48.77 -22.99
C LYS A 237 -14.28 -50.21 -22.48
N ARG A 238 -13.99 -50.46 -21.22
CA ARG A 238 -14.17 -51.80 -20.60
C ARG A 238 -15.60 -52.23 -20.52
N LEU A 239 -16.54 -51.34 -20.19
CA LEU A 239 -17.98 -51.61 -20.20
C LEU A 239 -18.44 -51.98 -21.61
N ARG A 240 -17.92 -51.32 -22.63
CA ARG A 240 -18.25 -51.63 -24.02
C ARG A 240 -17.68 -52.98 -24.44
N GLU A 241 -16.43 -53.28 -24.14
CA GLU A 241 -15.79 -54.56 -24.40
C GLU A 241 -16.57 -55.71 -23.71
N ASN A 242 -16.99 -55.51 -22.47
CA ASN A 242 -17.80 -56.50 -21.75
C ASN A 242 -19.18 -56.75 -22.42
N ARG A 243 -19.81 -55.70 -22.95
CA ARG A 243 -21.11 -55.82 -23.65
C ARG A 243 -21.01 -56.53 -25.00
N MET A 244 -19.83 -56.51 -25.64
CA MET A 244 -19.59 -57.26 -26.88
C MET A 244 -19.36 -58.76 -26.67
N LYS A 245 -19.11 -59.20 -25.43
CA LYS A 245 -18.98 -60.63 -25.09
C LYS A 245 -20.32 -61.33 -25.13
N PRO A 246 -20.32 -62.66 -25.38
CA PRO A 246 -21.51 -63.53 -25.24
C PRO A 246 -22.14 -63.32 -23.85
N GLU A 247 -23.46 -63.44 -23.75
CA GLU A 247 -24.20 -63.14 -22.53
C GLU A 247 -23.75 -63.99 -21.32
N ALA A 248 -23.31 -65.23 -21.54
CA ALA A 248 -22.76 -66.12 -20.52
C ALA A 248 -21.40 -65.75 -19.96
N GLU A 249 -20.62 -64.88 -20.69
CA GLU A 249 -19.28 -64.42 -20.31
C GLU A 249 -19.26 -62.96 -19.81
N ARG A 250 -20.43 -62.29 -19.72
CA ARG A 250 -20.52 -60.91 -19.27
C ARG A 250 -20.36 -60.80 -17.77
N LEU A 251 -19.40 -60.01 -17.35
CA LEU A 251 -19.23 -59.68 -15.93
C LEU A 251 -20.28 -58.64 -15.46
N PRO A 252 -20.66 -58.66 -14.18
CA PRO A 252 -21.52 -57.64 -13.58
C PRO A 252 -20.93 -56.23 -13.78
N ILE A 253 -21.79 -55.24 -14.00
CA ILE A 253 -21.40 -53.85 -14.26
C ILE A 253 -20.45 -53.30 -13.20
N LEU A 254 -20.76 -53.55 -11.92
CA LEU A 254 -19.92 -53.07 -10.81
C LEU A 254 -18.51 -53.67 -10.83
N GLU A 255 -18.40 -54.95 -11.19
CA GLU A 255 -17.11 -55.63 -11.30
C GLU A 255 -16.27 -55.09 -12.44
N VAL A 256 -16.90 -54.81 -13.60
CA VAL A 256 -16.23 -54.20 -14.74
C VAL A 256 -15.73 -52.79 -14.40
N VAL A 257 -16.57 -51.98 -13.77
CA VAL A 257 -16.18 -50.64 -13.34
C VAL A 257 -15.03 -50.70 -12.34
N PHE A 258 -15.12 -51.59 -11.35
CA PHE A 258 -14.07 -51.76 -10.34
C PHE A 258 -12.72 -52.17 -10.98
N ASN A 259 -12.74 -53.13 -11.86
CA ASN A 259 -11.52 -53.60 -12.53
C ASN A 259 -10.93 -52.53 -13.46
N ALA A 260 -11.77 -51.80 -14.20
CA ALA A 260 -11.34 -50.71 -15.08
C ALA A 260 -10.69 -49.55 -14.29
N SER A 261 -11.34 -49.13 -13.22
CA SER A 261 -10.76 -48.04 -12.37
C SER A 261 -9.52 -48.52 -11.63
N LYS A 262 -9.41 -49.82 -11.27
CA LYS A 262 -8.21 -50.42 -10.67
C LYS A 262 -7.01 -50.38 -11.64
N GLU A 263 -7.21 -50.59 -12.95
CA GLU A 263 -6.15 -50.52 -13.96
C GLU A 263 -5.46 -49.15 -14.03
N VAL A 264 -6.22 -48.07 -13.95
CA VAL A 264 -5.70 -46.69 -14.10
C VAL A 264 -5.30 -46.06 -12.78
N ARG A 265 -5.65 -46.65 -11.65
CA ARG A 265 -5.37 -46.08 -10.33
C ARG A 265 -3.89 -45.84 -10.06
N MET A 266 -3.01 -46.81 -10.33
CA MET A 266 -1.57 -46.66 -10.11
C MET A 266 -0.92 -45.59 -11.05
N PRO A 267 -1.23 -45.55 -12.34
CA PRO A 267 -0.81 -44.46 -13.22
C PRO A 267 -1.24 -43.09 -12.72
N ILE A 268 -2.50 -42.90 -12.27
CA ILE A 268 -3.01 -41.62 -11.75
C ILE A 268 -2.24 -41.21 -10.47
N LEU A 269 -2.13 -42.13 -9.50
CA LEU A 269 -1.39 -41.85 -8.25
C LEU A 269 0.08 -41.49 -8.50
N ASN A 270 0.75 -42.22 -9.40
CA ASN A 270 2.15 -41.95 -9.72
C ASN A 270 2.30 -40.62 -10.44
N SER A 271 1.40 -40.28 -11.37
CA SER A 271 1.37 -38.99 -12.06
C SER A 271 1.23 -37.85 -11.08
N THR A 272 0.19 -37.92 -10.21
CA THR A 272 -0.03 -36.89 -9.17
C THR A 272 1.17 -36.76 -8.25
N LEU A 273 1.79 -37.87 -7.81
CA LEU A 273 2.96 -37.84 -6.94
C LEU A 273 4.16 -37.16 -7.61
N ILE A 274 4.42 -37.45 -8.88
CA ILE A 274 5.50 -36.85 -9.67
C ILE A 274 5.28 -35.34 -9.77
N ILE A 275 4.05 -34.89 -10.06
CA ILE A 275 3.71 -33.48 -10.14
C ILE A 275 3.90 -32.81 -8.77
N VAL A 276 3.42 -33.42 -7.68
CA VAL A 276 3.60 -32.89 -6.32
C VAL A 276 5.09 -32.72 -6.00
N VAL A 277 5.90 -33.75 -6.29
CA VAL A 277 7.36 -33.70 -6.04
C VAL A 277 8.02 -32.58 -6.87
N SER A 278 7.55 -32.30 -8.08
CA SER A 278 8.09 -31.22 -8.90
C SER A 278 7.84 -29.83 -8.31
N PHE A 279 6.82 -29.66 -7.44
CA PHE A 279 6.55 -28.40 -6.72
C PHE A 279 7.26 -28.29 -5.37
N VAL A 280 7.86 -29.38 -4.85
CA VAL A 280 8.59 -29.36 -3.57
C VAL A 280 9.70 -28.28 -3.52
N PRO A 281 10.47 -28.01 -4.58
CA PRO A 281 11.47 -26.94 -4.56
C PRO A 281 10.96 -25.57 -4.19
N LEU A 282 9.67 -25.24 -4.46
CA LEU A 282 9.06 -23.96 -4.07
C LEU A 282 9.09 -23.72 -2.55
N PHE A 283 9.03 -24.79 -1.76
CA PHE A 283 9.02 -24.70 -0.29
C PHE A 283 10.39 -24.38 0.31
N PHE A 284 11.45 -24.50 -0.47
CA PHE A 284 12.82 -24.14 -0.07
C PHE A 284 13.19 -22.72 -0.45
N LEU A 285 12.30 -21.99 -1.13
CA LEU A 285 12.51 -20.57 -1.41
C LEU A 285 12.41 -19.77 -0.11
N SER A 286 13.40 -18.93 0.12
CA SER A 286 13.45 -18.00 1.25
C SER A 286 13.04 -16.59 0.80
N GLY A 287 12.87 -15.69 1.78
CA GLY A 287 12.57 -14.28 1.50
C GLY A 287 11.14 -14.03 1.02
N MET A 288 10.97 -13.02 0.19
CA MET A 288 9.68 -12.60 -0.35
C MET A 288 9.13 -13.59 -1.37
N GLU A 289 9.99 -14.17 -2.21
CA GLU A 289 9.65 -15.16 -3.22
C GLU A 289 8.96 -16.37 -2.59
N GLY A 290 9.54 -16.88 -1.50
CA GLY A 290 8.93 -17.98 -0.75
C GLY A 290 7.57 -17.62 -0.20
N ARG A 291 7.41 -16.44 0.40
CA ARG A 291 6.12 -16.00 0.95
C ARG A 291 5.02 -15.86 -0.10
N MET A 292 5.38 -15.50 -1.33
CA MET A 292 4.44 -15.37 -2.44
C MET A 292 4.12 -16.70 -3.10
N LEU A 293 5.13 -17.54 -3.36
CA LEU A 293 4.96 -18.76 -4.16
C LEU A 293 4.52 -19.97 -3.34
N VAL A 294 4.83 -20.04 -2.05
CA VAL A 294 4.41 -21.16 -1.18
C VAL A 294 2.87 -21.32 -1.13
N PRO A 295 2.04 -20.26 -0.95
CA PRO A 295 0.59 -20.39 -1.00
C PRO A 295 0.07 -20.91 -2.34
N LEU A 296 0.70 -20.50 -3.45
CA LEU A 296 0.39 -20.99 -4.81
C LEU A 296 0.68 -22.49 -4.91
N GLY A 297 1.87 -22.93 -4.47
CA GLY A 297 2.27 -24.33 -4.50
C GLY A 297 1.38 -25.21 -3.63
N ILE A 298 1.06 -24.75 -2.40
CA ILE A 298 0.14 -25.48 -1.50
C ILE A 298 -1.25 -25.62 -2.13
N ALA A 299 -1.81 -24.53 -2.66
CA ALA A 299 -3.14 -24.56 -3.28
C ALA A 299 -3.18 -25.51 -4.48
N PHE A 300 -2.13 -25.50 -5.30
CA PHE A 300 -2.00 -26.44 -6.43
C PHE A 300 -1.93 -27.89 -5.97
N ILE A 301 -1.08 -28.22 -4.98
CA ILE A 301 -0.94 -29.58 -4.44
C ILE A 301 -2.23 -30.08 -3.80
N VAL A 302 -2.89 -29.23 -3.01
CA VAL A 302 -4.17 -29.56 -2.37
C VAL A 302 -5.26 -29.81 -3.42
N ALA A 303 -5.29 -29.00 -4.48
CA ALA A 303 -6.23 -29.17 -5.58
C ALA A 303 -6.02 -30.51 -6.30
N LEU A 304 -4.76 -30.85 -6.61
CA LEU A 304 -4.42 -32.16 -7.20
C LEU A 304 -4.81 -33.33 -6.29
N ALA A 305 -4.48 -33.24 -5.00
CA ALA A 305 -4.85 -34.29 -4.04
C ALA A 305 -6.37 -34.46 -3.94
N ALA A 306 -7.11 -33.36 -3.88
CA ALA A 306 -8.59 -33.38 -3.88
C ALA A 306 -9.16 -34.02 -5.16
N SER A 307 -8.59 -33.65 -6.34
CA SER A 307 -8.99 -34.25 -7.62
C SER A 307 -8.76 -35.74 -7.64
N THR A 308 -7.59 -36.18 -7.23
CA THR A 308 -7.27 -37.62 -7.18
C THR A 308 -8.23 -38.36 -6.27
N VAL A 309 -8.60 -37.83 -5.11
CA VAL A 309 -9.60 -38.43 -4.22
C VAL A 309 -10.97 -38.51 -4.92
N VAL A 310 -11.41 -37.44 -5.58
CA VAL A 310 -12.69 -37.42 -6.32
C VAL A 310 -12.66 -38.40 -7.50
N ALA A 311 -11.55 -38.42 -8.26
CA ALA A 311 -11.39 -39.35 -9.38
C ALA A 311 -11.42 -40.81 -8.94
N LEU A 312 -10.81 -41.16 -7.81
CA LEU A 312 -10.78 -42.53 -7.30
C LEU A 312 -12.04 -42.97 -6.57
N THR A 313 -12.93 -42.05 -6.17
CA THR A 313 -14.15 -42.36 -5.39
C THR A 313 -15.43 -42.05 -6.14
N VAL A 314 -15.62 -40.76 -6.50
CA VAL A 314 -16.88 -40.28 -7.09
C VAL A 314 -16.99 -40.69 -8.56
N THR A 315 -15.90 -40.63 -9.33
CA THR A 315 -15.91 -40.95 -10.75
C THR A 315 -16.36 -42.40 -11.03
N PRO A 316 -15.81 -43.44 -10.39
CA PRO A 316 -16.28 -44.79 -10.59
C PRO A 316 -17.77 -45.00 -10.23
N VAL A 317 -18.22 -44.34 -9.15
CA VAL A 317 -19.63 -44.41 -8.74
C VAL A 317 -20.53 -43.78 -9.82
N LEU A 318 -20.21 -42.60 -10.31
CA LEU A 318 -20.96 -41.94 -11.39
C LEU A 318 -20.93 -42.78 -12.68
N CYS A 319 -19.81 -43.38 -13.02
CA CYS A 319 -19.68 -44.27 -14.15
C CYS A 319 -20.62 -45.49 -14.00
N SER A 320 -20.74 -46.12 -12.82
CA SER A 320 -21.61 -47.24 -12.57
C SER A 320 -23.09 -46.88 -12.78
N TYR A 321 -23.52 -45.69 -12.33
CA TYR A 321 -24.92 -45.25 -12.47
C TYR A 321 -25.27 -44.76 -13.87
N LEU A 322 -24.41 -43.97 -14.51
CA LEU A 322 -24.72 -43.29 -15.76
C LEU A 322 -24.36 -44.14 -16.99
N LEU A 323 -23.23 -44.87 -16.95
CA LEU A 323 -22.78 -45.71 -18.07
C LEU A 323 -23.28 -47.14 -17.97
N GLY A 324 -23.59 -47.64 -16.77
CA GLY A 324 -24.07 -49.01 -16.55
C GLY A 324 -25.37 -49.35 -17.29
N LYS A 325 -26.28 -48.40 -17.42
CA LYS A 325 -27.63 -48.59 -18.01
C LYS A 325 -27.73 -48.28 -19.51
N GLU A 326 -26.60 -48.00 -20.17
CA GLU A 326 -26.61 -47.63 -21.59
C GLU A 326 -26.93 -48.85 -22.48
N LYS A 327 -27.96 -48.76 -23.32
CA LYS A 327 -28.28 -49.79 -24.33
C LYS A 327 -27.53 -49.43 -25.61
N ILE A 328 -26.73 -50.36 -26.16
CA ILE A 328 -26.06 -50.19 -27.45
C ILE A 328 -27.16 -50.14 -28.53
N LYS A 329 -27.37 -48.99 -29.16
CA LYS A 329 -28.39 -48.79 -30.20
C LYS A 329 -27.92 -49.19 -31.62
N ASP A 330 -26.61 -49.43 -31.85
CA ASP A 330 -26.10 -49.76 -33.18
C ASP A 330 -24.90 -50.71 -33.13
N GLU A 331 -25.12 -51.94 -33.57
CA GLU A 331 -24.08 -52.96 -33.81
C GLU A 331 -23.11 -52.59 -34.94
N LYS A 332 -23.46 -51.60 -35.79
CA LYS A 332 -22.67 -51.25 -36.98
C LYS A 332 -21.58 -50.17 -36.77
N ARG A 333 -21.50 -49.51 -35.60
CA ARG A 333 -20.37 -48.60 -35.29
C ARG A 333 -19.27 -49.36 -34.56
N SER A 334 -18.50 -50.18 -35.30
CA SER A 334 -17.46 -51.07 -34.78
C SER A 334 -16.23 -50.35 -34.15
N THR A 335 -16.07 -49.08 -34.35
CA THR A 335 -15.03 -48.28 -33.68
C THR A 335 -15.68 -47.18 -32.90
N GLY A 336 -15.81 -47.35 -31.59
CA GLY A 336 -16.47 -46.36 -30.72
C GLY A 336 -15.76 -45.04 -30.54
N ASP A 337 -14.79 -44.75 -31.38
CA ASP A 337 -14.06 -43.50 -31.41
C ASP A 337 -14.87 -42.41 -32.14
N SER A 338 -14.82 -41.20 -31.65
CA SER A 338 -15.37 -40.05 -32.37
C SER A 338 -14.70 -39.89 -33.74
N PRO A 339 -15.36 -39.29 -34.75
CA PRO A 339 -14.75 -39.05 -36.05
C PRO A 339 -13.43 -38.30 -35.94
N VAL A 340 -13.31 -37.40 -34.96
CA VAL A 340 -12.10 -36.62 -34.68
C VAL A 340 -10.99 -37.53 -34.13
N ALA A 341 -11.31 -38.32 -33.09
CA ALA A 341 -10.34 -39.25 -32.50
C ALA A 341 -9.81 -40.26 -33.52
N ARG A 342 -10.69 -40.79 -34.38
CA ARG A 342 -10.32 -41.75 -35.42
C ARG A 342 -9.31 -41.09 -36.42
N LYS A 343 -9.63 -39.92 -36.93
CA LYS A 343 -8.73 -39.21 -37.87
C LYS A 343 -7.39 -38.86 -37.22
N MET A 344 -7.40 -38.47 -35.96
CA MET A 344 -6.17 -38.20 -35.20
C MET A 344 -5.35 -39.47 -34.96
N LYS A 345 -5.97 -40.60 -34.67
CA LYS A 345 -5.29 -41.93 -34.56
C LYS A 345 -4.64 -42.35 -35.87
N GLU A 346 -5.32 -42.17 -37.01
CA GLU A 346 -4.79 -42.44 -38.35
C GLU A 346 -3.56 -41.56 -38.62
N TRP A 347 -3.68 -40.27 -38.37
CA TRP A 347 -2.55 -39.34 -38.57
C TRP A 347 -1.37 -39.64 -37.64
N TYR A 348 -1.68 -39.92 -36.33
CA TYR A 348 -0.64 -40.31 -35.38
C TYR A 348 0.03 -41.62 -35.74
N GLY A 349 -0.72 -42.61 -36.24
CA GLY A 349 -0.16 -43.88 -36.70
C GLY A 349 0.84 -43.70 -37.85
N ALA A 350 0.50 -42.83 -38.82
CA ALA A 350 1.40 -42.49 -39.92
C ALA A 350 2.67 -41.75 -39.44
N ALA A 351 2.45 -40.79 -38.53
CA ALA A 351 3.58 -40.04 -37.95
C ALA A 351 4.49 -40.97 -37.10
N LEU A 352 3.92 -41.86 -36.33
CA LEU A 352 4.68 -42.81 -35.51
C LEU A 352 5.49 -43.78 -36.38
N ALA A 353 4.89 -44.30 -37.46
CA ALA A 353 5.61 -45.13 -38.41
C ALA A 353 6.79 -44.42 -39.04
N PHE A 354 6.62 -43.12 -39.42
CA PHE A 354 7.70 -42.31 -39.94
C PHE A 354 8.81 -42.12 -38.90
N VAL A 355 8.48 -41.74 -37.66
CA VAL A 355 9.41 -41.51 -36.53
C VAL A 355 10.19 -42.80 -36.23
N LEU A 356 9.53 -43.95 -36.17
CA LEU A 356 10.18 -45.22 -35.91
C LEU A 356 11.07 -45.68 -37.07
N GLY A 357 10.72 -45.29 -38.29
CA GLY A 357 11.58 -45.54 -39.48
C GLY A 357 12.85 -44.68 -39.50
N HIS A 358 12.80 -43.47 -38.92
CA HIS A 358 13.88 -42.46 -38.97
C HIS A 358 14.46 -42.14 -37.57
N LYS A 359 14.62 -43.12 -36.72
CA LYS A 359 15.01 -42.98 -35.30
C LYS A 359 16.23 -42.06 -35.09
N LYS A 360 17.29 -42.21 -35.87
CA LYS A 360 18.55 -41.42 -35.75
C LYS A 360 18.31 -39.94 -36.09
N SER A 361 17.56 -39.68 -37.16
CA SER A 361 17.25 -38.30 -37.58
C SER A 361 16.33 -37.59 -36.60
N VAL A 362 15.34 -38.30 -36.06
CA VAL A 362 14.45 -37.75 -35.04
C VAL A 362 15.20 -37.46 -33.74
N LEU A 363 16.06 -38.39 -33.30
CA LEU A 363 16.87 -38.18 -32.08
C LEU A 363 17.85 -36.99 -32.29
N GLY A 364 18.51 -36.92 -33.45
CA GLY A 364 19.39 -35.79 -33.79
C GLY A 364 18.63 -34.45 -33.85
N GLY A 365 17.44 -34.44 -34.45
CA GLY A 365 16.56 -33.27 -34.47
C GLY A 365 16.12 -32.83 -33.10
N THR A 366 15.75 -33.77 -32.20
CA THR A 366 15.37 -33.50 -30.82
C THR A 366 16.53 -32.91 -30.01
N ILE A 367 17.74 -33.48 -30.14
CA ILE A 367 18.96 -32.94 -29.50
C ILE A 367 19.27 -31.53 -30.03
N GLY A 368 19.16 -31.33 -31.36
CA GLY A 368 19.35 -30.03 -31.98
C GLY A 368 18.34 -28.98 -31.47
N LEU A 369 17.05 -29.35 -31.39
CA LEU A 369 16.02 -28.48 -30.86
C LEU A 369 16.27 -28.14 -29.37
N PHE A 370 16.70 -29.15 -28.60
CA PHE A 370 17.05 -28.95 -27.18
C PHE A 370 18.25 -28.00 -27.04
N ALA A 371 19.27 -28.15 -27.87
CA ALA A 371 20.42 -27.25 -27.86
C ALA A 371 20.02 -25.79 -28.20
N VAL A 372 19.15 -25.62 -29.22
CA VAL A 372 18.60 -24.30 -29.56
C VAL A 372 17.77 -23.73 -28.40
N ALA A 373 16.89 -24.51 -27.79
CA ALA A 373 16.10 -24.07 -26.63
C ALA A 373 16.99 -23.67 -25.45
N LEU A 374 18.07 -24.44 -25.20
CA LEU A 374 19.04 -24.13 -24.17
C LEU A 374 19.82 -22.83 -24.50
N ALA A 375 20.20 -22.60 -25.73
CA ALA A 375 20.81 -21.36 -26.16
C ALA A 375 19.84 -20.17 -25.96
N CYS A 376 18.59 -20.30 -26.39
CA CYS A 376 17.56 -19.29 -26.17
C CYS A 376 17.31 -19.00 -24.69
N PHE A 377 17.40 -20.02 -23.83
CA PHE A 377 17.23 -19.83 -22.39
C PHE A 377 18.23 -18.81 -21.80
N PHE A 378 19.48 -18.81 -22.29
CA PHE A 378 20.49 -17.86 -21.83
C PHE A 378 20.30 -16.44 -22.37
N THR A 379 19.47 -16.25 -23.41
CA THR A 379 19.16 -14.94 -23.98
C THR A 379 17.87 -14.34 -23.39
N LEU A 380 17.10 -15.11 -22.60
CA LEU A 380 15.89 -14.62 -21.96
C LEU A 380 16.20 -13.58 -20.89
N GLY A 381 15.48 -12.47 -20.91
CA GLY A 381 15.50 -11.44 -19.89
C GLY A 381 15.04 -11.98 -18.54
N ARG A 382 15.56 -11.40 -17.48
CA ARG A 382 15.23 -11.80 -16.09
C ARG A 382 14.67 -10.62 -15.32
N SER A 383 13.48 -10.79 -14.75
CA SER A 383 12.87 -9.85 -13.82
C SER A 383 12.37 -10.59 -12.59
N PHE A 384 12.24 -9.88 -11.48
CA PHE A 384 11.81 -10.48 -10.21
C PHE A 384 10.34 -10.89 -10.24
N LEU A 385 9.46 -9.96 -10.64
CA LEU A 385 8.02 -10.20 -10.75
C LEU A 385 7.54 -9.79 -12.15
N PRO A 386 6.53 -10.47 -12.70
CA PRO A 386 5.88 -10.00 -13.90
C PRO A 386 5.16 -8.68 -13.64
N PRO A 387 5.13 -7.75 -14.60
CA PRO A 387 4.33 -6.55 -14.48
C PRO A 387 2.85 -6.92 -14.44
N PHE A 388 2.17 -6.56 -13.35
CA PHE A 388 0.72 -6.72 -13.22
C PHE A 388 0.03 -5.35 -13.17
N ASN A 389 -1.22 -5.32 -13.55
CA ASN A 389 -2.01 -4.11 -13.55
C ASN A 389 -2.85 -4.02 -12.26
N GLU A 390 -2.57 -3.04 -11.42
CA GLU A 390 -3.28 -2.79 -10.17
C GLU A 390 -4.50 -1.88 -10.35
N GLY A 391 -4.69 -1.30 -11.54
CA GLY A 391 -5.78 -0.40 -11.84
C GLY A 391 -5.67 0.98 -11.20
N SER A 392 -4.51 1.31 -10.61
CA SER A 392 -4.22 2.62 -10.05
C SER A 392 -2.75 2.96 -10.23
N PHE A 393 -2.46 4.24 -10.42
CA PHE A 393 -1.11 4.79 -10.31
C PHE A 393 -0.90 5.37 -8.92
N THR A 394 0.31 5.16 -8.39
CA THR A 394 0.87 5.94 -7.28
C THR A 394 2.02 6.77 -7.85
N ILE A 395 1.82 8.07 -7.92
CA ILE A 395 2.76 9.01 -8.53
C ILE A 395 3.39 9.85 -7.43
N ASN A 396 4.72 9.85 -7.36
CA ASN A 396 5.45 10.72 -6.46
C ASN A 396 6.00 11.91 -7.23
N ILE A 397 5.74 13.11 -6.72
CA ILE A 397 6.28 14.36 -7.25
C ILE A 397 7.14 14.97 -6.17
N SER A 398 8.43 15.05 -6.43
CA SER A 398 9.40 15.59 -5.50
C SER A 398 9.97 16.89 -6.04
N SER A 399 9.66 18.01 -5.39
CA SER A 399 10.24 19.31 -5.68
C SER A 399 11.53 19.54 -4.89
N LEU A 400 12.18 20.67 -5.12
CA LEU A 400 13.45 21.02 -4.46
C LEU A 400 13.27 21.10 -2.94
N PRO A 401 14.20 20.54 -2.16
CA PRO A 401 14.22 20.73 -0.71
C PRO A 401 14.28 22.23 -0.34
N GLY A 402 13.49 22.61 0.68
CA GLY A 402 13.41 24.00 1.11
C GLY A 402 12.28 24.82 0.47
N ILE A 403 11.56 24.25 -0.49
CA ILE A 403 10.30 24.81 -1.00
C ILE A 403 9.26 24.91 0.13
N SER A 404 8.42 25.93 0.09
CA SER A 404 7.32 26.05 1.04
C SER A 404 6.21 25.02 0.74
N LEU A 405 5.40 24.70 1.76
CA LEU A 405 4.24 23.83 1.56
C LEU A 405 3.26 24.38 0.51
N GLU A 406 3.09 25.72 0.47
CA GLU A 406 2.21 26.39 -0.49
C GLU A 406 2.67 26.21 -1.93
N GLU A 407 3.97 26.38 -2.20
CA GLU A 407 4.52 26.19 -3.55
C GLU A 407 4.50 24.72 -3.97
N SER A 408 4.79 23.80 -3.04
CA SER A 408 4.65 22.36 -3.27
C SER A 408 3.20 21.98 -3.56
N ASP A 409 2.24 22.59 -2.87
CA ASP A 409 0.81 22.38 -3.08
C ASP A 409 0.36 22.86 -4.46
N LYS A 410 0.83 24.02 -4.94
CA LYS A 410 0.57 24.53 -6.29
C LYS A 410 1.11 23.58 -7.38
N MET A 411 2.33 23.06 -7.20
CA MET A 411 2.90 22.08 -8.14
C MET A 411 2.07 20.79 -8.17
N GLY A 412 1.67 20.32 -7.00
CA GLY A 412 0.81 19.16 -6.87
C GLY A 412 -0.57 19.38 -7.52
N HIS A 413 -1.16 20.55 -7.35
CA HIS A 413 -2.43 20.91 -8.00
C HIS A 413 -2.31 20.91 -9.53
N ARG A 414 -1.20 21.43 -10.06
CA ARG A 414 -0.93 21.37 -11.50
C ARG A 414 -0.85 19.93 -12.01
N ALA A 415 -0.26 19.04 -11.24
CA ALA A 415 -0.22 17.63 -11.60
C ALA A 415 -1.62 16.99 -11.60
N GLU A 416 -2.48 17.33 -10.63
CA GLU A 416 -3.87 16.86 -10.59
C GLU A 416 -4.65 17.30 -11.84
N GLU A 417 -4.50 18.57 -12.27
CA GLU A 417 -5.13 19.07 -13.50
C GLU A 417 -4.69 18.28 -14.74
N LEU A 418 -3.37 18.04 -14.87
CA LEU A 418 -2.83 17.28 -15.99
C LEU A 418 -3.33 15.83 -15.99
N LEU A 419 -3.37 15.16 -14.84
CA LEU A 419 -3.87 13.81 -14.72
C LEU A 419 -5.36 13.71 -15.02
N LEU A 420 -6.18 14.63 -14.51
CA LEU A 420 -7.62 14.69 -14.79
C LEU A 420 -7.95 14.99 -16.26
N SER A 421 -7.00 15.49 -17.04
CA SER A 421 -7.13 15.67 -18.49
C SER A 421 -7.04 14.34 -19.27
N ILE A 422 -6.68 13.24 -18.62
CA ILE A 422 -6.51 11.92 -19.24
C ILE A 422 -7.82 11.14 -19.10
N PRO A 423 -8.45 10.69 -20.19
CA PRO A 423 -9.80 10.09 -20.15
C PRO A 423 -9.90 8.77 -19.38
N GLU A 424 -8.80 8.05 -19.20
CA GLU A 424 -8.73 6.79 -18.46
C GLU A 424 -8.65 7.00 -16.96
N ILE A 425 -8.25 8.18 -16.47
CA ILE A 425 -8.13 8.49 -15.05
C ILE A 425 -9.50 8.86 -14.50
N GLN A 426 -9.98 8.10 -13.52
CA GLN A 426 -11.30 8.24 -12.94
C GLN A 426 -11.38 9.36 -11.90
N THR A 427 -10.39 9.43 -11.06
CA THR A 427 -10.25 10.43 -9.99
C THR A 427 -8.78 10.58 -9.63
N VAL A 428 -8.48 11.65 -8.89
CA VAL A 428 -7.13 11.92 -8.40
C VAL A 428 -7.24 12.38 -6.95
N ALA A 429 -6.43 11.79 -6.08
CA ALA A 429 -6.28 12.26 -4.71
C ALA A 429 -4.80 12.43 -4.39
N ARG A 430 -4.46 13.56 -3.80
CA ARG A 430 -3.10 13.94 -3.49
C ARG A 430 -2.92 14.24 -2.01
N LYS A 431 -1.81 13.79 -1.49
CA LYS A 431 -1.26 14.24 -0.20
C LYS A 431 0.10 14.89 -0.46
N THR A 432 0.31 16.09 0.10
CA THR A 432 1.58 16.82 0.05
C THR A 432 2.10 16.96 1.46
N GLY A 433 3.38 16.59 1.68
CA GLY A 433 3.95 16.54 3.02
C GLY A 433 3.49 15.30 3.80
N ARG A 434 3.32 15.45 5.12
CA ARG A 434 2.96 14.32 6.00
C ARG A 434 1.74 14.62 6.86
N ALA A 435 1.01 13.57 7.20
CA ALA A 435 0.01 13.58 8.25
C ALA A 435 0.66 13.38 9.64
N GLU A 436 -0.05 13.72 10.70
CA GLU A 436 0.46 13.67 12.08
C GLU A 436 0.80 12.24 12.54
N LEU A 437 0.04 11.25 12.10
CA LEU A 437 0.21 9.83 12.45
C LEU A 437 0.71 8.98 11.27
N ASP A 438 1.29 9.61 10.24
CA ASP A 438 1.82 8.87 9.09
C ASP A 438 3.14 8.20 9.46
N GLU A 439 3.26 6.91 9.13
CA GLU A 439 4.49 6.13 9.30
C GLU A 439 5.61 6.63 8.38
N HIS A 440 5.27 7.28 7.27
CA HIS A 440 6.21 7.82 6.30
C HIS A 440 6.44 9.31 6.51
N ALA A 441 7.61 9.66 7.02
CA ALA A 441 8.04 11.06 7.19
C ALA A 441 8.42 11.69 5.84
N LEU A 442 7.43 12.03 5.01
CA LEU A 442 7.67 12.79 3.78
C LEU A 442 7.91 14.27 4.11
N GLY A 443 8.85 14.90 3.39
CA GLY A 443 9.04 16.34 3.45
C GLY A 443 7.89 17.09 2.79
N VAL A 444 7.72 18.37 3.16
CA VAL A 444 6.69 19.24 2.53
C VAL A 444 6.89 19.41 1.02
N ASN A 445 8.08 19.10 0.52
CA ASN A 445 8.44 19.14 -0.90
C ASN A 445 8.03 17.91 -1.69
N VAL A 446 7.36 16.93 -1.08
CA VAL A 446 6.93 15.67 -1.71
C VAL A 446 5.42 15.58 -1.73
N SER A 447 4.87 15.35 -2.91
CA SER A 447 3.46 15.03 -3.13
C SER A 447 3.34 13.59 -3.60
N GLU A 448 2.44 12.83 -3.00
CA GLU A 448 2.04 11.49 -3.44
C GLU A 448 0.61 11.55 -3.95
N ILE A 449 0.40 11.07 -5.17
CA ILE A 449 -0.87 11.14 -5.89
C ILE A 449 -1.34 9.71 -6.18
N GLU A 450 -2.55 9.39 -5.74
CA GLU A 450 -3.26 8.18 -6.14
C GLU A 450 -4.21 8.51 -7.28
N ALA A 451 -4.06 7.78 -8.40
CA ALA A 451 -4.84 8.00 -9.61
C ALA A 451 -5.37 6.67 -10.16
N PRO A 452 -6.53 6.20 -9.70
CA PRO A 452 -7.17 5.02 -10.26
C PRO A 452 -7.58 5.27 -11.73
N PHE A 453 -7.33 4.27 -12.58
CA PHE A 453 -7.59 4.33 -14.01
C PHE A 453 -8.31 3.08 -14.52
N GLU A 454 -9.00 3.23 -15.64
CA GLU A 454 -9.60 2.15 -16.39
C GLU A 454 -9.12 2.20 -17.83
N LEU A 455 -8.47 1.14 -18.28
CA LEU A 455 -7.98 1.04 -19.67
C LEU A 455 -9.16 0.97 -20.62
N LYS A 456 -9.12 1.81 -21.68
CA LYS A 456 -10.10 1.85 -22.76
C LYS A 456 -9.48 1.24 -24.02
N ASP A 457 -9.10 2.08 -24.97
CA ASP A 457 -8.59 1.65 -26.27
C ASP A 457 -7.07 1.53 -26.31
N ARG A 458 -6.37 2.12 -25.34
CA ARG A 458 -4.91 2.15 -25.27
C ARG A 458 -4.35 1.06 -24.35
N SER A 459 -3.15 0.60 -24.68
CA SER A 459 -2.38 -0.27 -23.77
C SER A 459 -1.92 0.48 -22.52
N ARG A 460 -1.59 -0.26 -21.47
CA ARG A 460 -1.05 0.33 -20.25
C ARG A 460 0.25 1.10 -20.50
N SER A 461 1.15 0.58 -21.35
CA SER A 461 2.42 1.23 -21.69
C SER A 461 2.21 2.58 -22.35
N GLU A 462 1.25 2.68 -23.28
CA GLU A 462 0.86 3.94 -23.90
C GLU A 462 0.27 4.95 -22.90
N LEU A 463 -0.57 4.46 -21.98
CA LEU A 463 -1.11 5.31 -20.91
C LEU A 463 0.00 5.85 -19.99
N VAL A 464 0.94 5.00 -19.57
CA VAL A 464 2.10 5.42 -18.75
C VAL A 464 2.97 6.43 -19.49
N ALA A 465 3.18 6.25 -20.79
CA ALA A 465 3.96 7.19 -21.60
C ALA A 465 3.26 8.57 -21.67
N ASP A 466 1.95 8.62 -21.88
CA ASP A 466 1.17 9.88 -21.89
C ASP A 466 1.20 10.58 -20.52
N VAL A 467 1.04 9.81 -19.42
CA VAL A 467 1.16 10.35 -18.05
C VAL A 467 2.55 10.94 -17.82
N ARG A 468 3.60 10.23 -18.26
CA ARG A 468 4.99 10.68 -18.11
C ARG A 468 5.28 11.94 -18.92
N GLU A 469 4.81 12.01 -20.16
CA GLU A 469 4.94 13.18 -21.02
C GLU A 469 4.28 14.41 -20.41
N LYS A 470 3.01 14.27 -19.98
CA LYS A 470 2.26 15.39 -19.38
C LYS A 470 2.88 15.87 -18.07
N LEU A 471 3.21 14.96 -17.15
CA LEU A 471 3.81 15.33 -15.87
C LEU A 471 5.25 15.85 -16.02
N GLY A 472 5.97 15.43 -17.05
CA GLY A 472 7.29 15.96 -17.40
C GLY A 472 7.30 17.44 -17.75
N THR A 473 6.13 18.04 -18.02
CA THR A 473 6.00 19.49 -18.24
C THR A 473 6.09 20.33 -16.96
N ILE A 474 6.04 19.69 -15.78
CA ILE A 474 6.13 20.38 -14.48
C ILE A 474 7.59 20.70 -14.19
N VAL A 475 7.93 21.99 -14.34
CA VAL A 475 9.30 22.47 -14.14
C VAL A 475 9.68 22.42 -12.67
N GLY A 476 10.89 21.93 -12.36
CA GLY A 476 11.44 21.89 -11.00
C GLY A 476 10.94 20.76 -10.13
N ALA A 477 10.27 19.76 -10.72
CA ALA A 477 9.83 18.56 -10.03
C ALA A 477 10.42 17.29 -10.67
N ASN A 478 10.77 16.32 -9.82
CA ASN A 478 11.05 14.95 -10.23
C ASN A 478 9.77 14.13 -10.09
N VAL A 479 9.43 13.37 -11.13
CA VAL A 479 8.23 12.55 -11.18
C VAL A 479 8.63 11.08 -11.21
N GLU A 480 8.06 10.28 -10.32
CA GLU A 480 8.19 8.82 -10.30
C GLU A 480 6.79 8.22 -10.44
N ILE A 481 6.60 7.36 -11.46
CA ILE A 481 5.31 6.73 -11.74
C ILE A 481 5.40 5.25 -11.40
N GLY A 482 4.56 4.81 -10.48
CA GLY A 482 4.46 3.43 -10.07
C GLY A 482 3.03 3.00 -9.82
N GLN A 483 2.89 1.89 -9.14
CA GLN A 483 1.61 1.35 -8.70
C GLN A 483 1.64 1.08 -7.20
N PRO A 484 0.50 1.08 -6.51
CA PRO A 484 0.46 1.03 -5.04
C PRO A 484 1.20 -0.15 -4.40
N ILE A 485 1.01 -1.36 -4.93
CA ILE A 485 1.63 -2.58 -4.38
C ILE A 485 3.08 -2.71 -4.87
N SER A 486 3.32 -2.49 -6.17
CA SER A 486 4.64 -2.55 -6.78
C SER A 486 5.62 -1.60 -6.09
N HIS A 487 5.23 -0.34 -5.86
CA HIS A 487 6.03 0.64 -5.12
C HIS A 487 6.42 0.17 -3.70
N ARG A 488 5.49 -0.49 -2.99
CA ARG A 488 5.79 -1.03 -1.65
C ARG A 488 6.74 -2.21 -1.70
N ILE A 489 6.60 -3.08 -2.70
CA ILE A 489 7.51 -4.20 -2.92
C ILE A 489 8.91 -3.68 -3.23
N ASP A 490 9.03 -2.72 -4.16
CA ASP A 490 10.32 -2.11 -4.51
C ASP A 490 10.96 -1.44 -3.28
N ALA A 491 10.19 -0.69 -2.49
CA ALA A 491 10.68 -0.06 -1.27
C ALA A 491 11.18 -1.08 -0.22
N MET A 492 10.55 -2.24 -0.12
CA MET A 492 11.00 -3.30 0.78
C MET A 492 12.28 -4.00 0.29
N LEU A 493 12.44 -4.15 -1.02
CA LEU A 493 13.58 -4.87 -1.62
C LEU A 493 14.82 -3.98 -1.79
N SER A 494 14.64 -2.78 -2.32
CA SER A 494 15.73 -1.86 -2.66
C SER A 494 15.95 -0.75 -1.62
N GLY A 495 14.94 -0.50 -0.76
CA GLY A 495 14.89 0.63 0.15
C GLY A 495 14.50 1.95 -0.54
N THR A 496 14.04 1.88 -1.80
CA THR A 496 13.51 3.00 -2.59
C THR A 496 12.21 2.58 -3.28
N LYS A 497 11.41 3.54 -3.71
CA LYS A 497 10.16 3.28 -4.45
C LYS A 497 10.38 2.96 -5.94
N ALA A 498 11.62 2.63 -6.34
CA ALA A 498 12.02 2.37 -7.72
C ALA A 498 12.64 0.98 -7.89
N ASN A 499 12.64 0.48 -9.13
CA ASN A 499 13.15 -0.86 -9.46
C ASN A 499 14.66 -1.00 -9.27
N ILE A 500 15.42 0.09 -9.47
CA ILE A 500 16.88 0.14 -9.34
C ILE A 500 17.26 1.18 -8.30
N ALA A 501 18.17 0.81 -7.41
CA ALA A 501 18.76 1.68 -6.42
C ALA A 501 20.29 1.58 -6.45
N ILE A 502 20.97 2.66 -6.81
CA ILE A 502 22.42 2.80 -6.73
C ILE A 502 22.72 3.61 -5.46
N LYS A 503 23.40 3.00 -4.50
CA LYS A 503 23.67 3.59 -3.19
C LYS A 503 25.11 4.07 -3.11
N LEU A 504 25.31 5.38 -2.91
CA LEU A 504 26.60 5.99 -2.63
C LEU A 504 26.76 6.16 -1.11
N PHE A 505 27.90 5.72 -0.59
CA PHE A 505 28.24 5.85 0.83
C PHE A 505 29.46 6.76 1.00
N GLY A 506 29.41 7.68 1.98
CA GLY A 506 30.51 8.59 2.26
C GLY A 506 30.17 9.54 3.41
N ASP A 507 31.10 10.40 3.78
CA ASP A 507 30.94 11.34 4.88
C ASP A 507 30.52 12.74 4.42
N ASP A 508 30.88 13.11 3.19
CA ASP A 508 30.59 14.43 2.60
C ASP A 508 29.38 14.32 1.65
N LEU A 509 28.24 14.87 2.10
CA LEU A 509 26.98 14.84 1.34
C LEU A 509 27.05 15.62 0.02
N ASN A 510 27.77 16.75 -0.01
CA ASN A 510 27.86 17.58 -1.20
C ASN A 510 28.68 16.89 -2.28
N ARG A 511 29.80 16.25 -1.90
CA ARG A 511 30.63 15.46 -2.81
C ARG A 511 29.86 14.23 -3.32
N MET A 512 29.12 13.53 -2.44
CA MET A 512 28.30 12.40 -2.87
C MET A 512 27.18 12.82 -3.83
N PHE A 513 26.56 13.99 -3.60
CA PHE A 513 25.54 14.51 -4.50
C PHE A 513 26.11 14.87 -5.88
N ALA A 514 27.29 15.50 -5.91
CA ALA A 514 27.99 15.78 -7.17
C ALA A 514 28.30 14.50 -7.94
N LEU A 515 28.86 13.48 -7.28
CA LEU A 515 29.10 12.15 -7.86
C LEU A 515 27.80 11.47 -8.32
N GLY A 516 26.73 11.59 -7.55
CA GLY A 516 25.41 11.05 -7.91
C GLY A 516 24.88 11.65 -9.21
N ASN A 517 25.06 12.96 -9.41
CA ASN A 517 24.69 13.63 -10.65
C ASN A 517 25.61 13.23 -11.84
N GLU A 518 26.89 12.99 -11.59
CA GLU A 518 27.81 12.47 -12.60
C GLU A 518 27.39 11.07 -13.06
N ILE A 519 27.06 10.17 -12.11
CA ILE A 519 26.52 8.85 -12.41
C ILE A 519 25.22 8.98 -13.20
N LYS A 520 24.28 9.83 -12.75
CA LYS A 520 23.01 10.09 -13.44
C LYS A 520 23.26 10.46 -14.90
N ASN A 521 24.15 11.42 -15.15
CA ASN A 521 24.47 11.88 -16.52
C ASN A 521 25.10 10.78 -17.37
N THR A 522 25.87 9.87 -16.77
CA THR A 522 26.52 8.75 -17.48
C THR A 522 25.52 7.68 -17.89
N ILE A 523 24.51 7.39 -17.04
CA ILE A 523 23.59 6.27 -17.28
C ILE A 523 22.27 6.69 -17.92
N GLN A 524 21.94 7.97 -18.02
CA GLN A 524 20.64 8.47 -18.48
C GLN A 524 20.29 8.02 -19.92
N ASP A 525 21.31 7.81 -20.77
CA ASP A 525 21.12 7.44 -22.16
C ASP A 525 21.05 5.90 -22.39
N ILE A 526 21.15 5.10 -21.32
CA ILE A 526 21.02 3.64 -21.40
C ILE A 526 19.57 3.30 -21.74
N PRO A 527 19.33 2.54 -22.84
CA PRO A 527 17.97 2.16 -23.23
C PRO A 527 17.27 1.35 -22.12
N GLY A 528 16.05 1.71 -21.81
CA GLY A 528 15.25 1.07 -20.77
C GLY A 528 15.31 1.75 -19.40
N ILE A 529 16.14 2.77 -19.20
CA ILE A 529 16.10 3.58 -17.97
C ILE A 529 14.98 4.62 -18.09
N ALA A 530 14.16 4.68 -17.05
CA ALA A 530 13.09 5.66 -16.88
C ALA A 530 13.09 6.25 -15.46
N ASP A 531 12.49 7.44 -15.29
CA ASP A 531 12.30 8.11 -14.00
C ASP A 531 13.59 8.20 -13.16
N LEU A 532 14.74 8.44 -13.83
CA LEU A 532 16.06 8.49 -13.21
C LEU A 532 16.21 9.71 -12.32
N ASN A 533 16.41 9.48 -11.05
CA ASN A 533 16.47 10.52 -10.03
C ASN A 533 17.65 10.32 -9.08
N VAL A 534 18.21 11.43 -8.57
CA VAL A 534 19.20 11.46 -7.49
C VAL A 534 18.55 12.05 -6.25
N GLU A 535 18.69 11.39 -5.10
CA GLU A 535 18.21 11.91 -3.82
C GLU A 535 18.75 13.33 -3.61
N GLN A 536 17.83 14.28 -3.49
CA GLN A 536 18.19 15.70 -3.45
C GLN A 536 18.87 16.05 -2.13
N GLN A 537 20.10 16.59 -2.23
CA GLN A 537 20.92 17.03 -1.10
C GLN A 537 21.20 18.54 -1.18
N ILE A 538 20.22 19.30 -1.66
CA ILE A 538 20.34 20.76 -1.69
C ILE A 538 20.28 21.26 -0.24
N GLU A 539 21.28 22.01 0.16
CA GLU A 539 21.30 22.69 1.44
C GLU A 539 20.15 23.71 1.49
N ARG A 540 19.40 23.69 2.59
CA ARG A 540 18.32 24.64 2.81
C ARG A 540 18.76 25.73 3.79
N PRO A 541 18.27 26.96 3.64
CA PRO A 541 18.53 27.99 4.60
C PRO A 541 17.92 27.64 5.97
N GLN A 542 18.72 27.80 7.00
CA GLN A 542 18.35 27.59 8.40
C GLN A 542 18.58 28.88 9.17
N LEU A 543 17.66 29.21 10.06
CA LEU A 543 17.84 30.29 10.99
C LEU A 543 18.52 29.75 12.26
N ILE A 544 19.74 30.16 12.51
CA ILE A 544 20.49 29.79 13.70
C ILE A 544 20.41 30.93 14.72
N ILE A 545 19.94 30.61 15.92
CA ILE A 545 19.85 31.48 17.07
C ILE A 545 20.79 30.96 18.14
N ALA A 546 21.99 31.50 18.19
CA ALA A 546 23.04 31.06 19.10
C ALA A 546 23.11 31.99 20.33
N PRO A 547 22.87 31.48 21.56
CA PRO A 547 22.89 32.29 22.76
C PRO A 547 24.30 32.78 23.10
N LYS A 548 24.45 34.09 23.43
CA LYS A 548 25.67 34.67 24.00
C LYS A 548 25.65 34.46 25.52
N ARG A 549 26.21 33.35 25.98
CA ARG A 549 26.07 32.84 27.38
C ARG A 549 26.49 33.88 28.42
N GLU A 550 27.57 34.61 28.15
CA GLU A 550 28.09 35.67 29.08
C GLU A 550 27.11 36.84 29.19
N VAL A 551 26.45 37.17 28.08
CA VAL A 551 25.48 38.28 28.04
C VAL A 551 24.20 37.85 28.76
N LEU A 552 23.71 36.62 28.53
CA LEU A 552 22.56 36.06 29.25
C LEU A 552 22.80 36.10 30.78
N ALA A 553 23.97 35.64 31.22
CA ALA A 553 24.34 35.66 32.65
C ALA A 553 24.34 37.09 33.22
N LYS A 554 24.83 38.06 32.48
CA LYS A 554 24.85 39.48 32.87
C LYS A 554 23.44 40.04 33.10
N TYR A 555 22.46 39.60 32.31
CA TYR A 555 21.06 40.02 32.43
C TYR A 555 20.22 39.09 33.32
N GLY A 556 20.83 38.08 33.95
CA GLY A 556 20.15 37.16 34.85
C GLY A 556 19.16 36.22 34.15
N ILE A 557 19.42 35.89 32.85
CA ILE A 557 18.58 35.00 32.04
C ILE A 557 19.24 33.62 32.00
N SER A 558 18.52 32.62 32.45
CA SER A 558 18.98 31.23 32.37
C SER A 558 18.83 30.65 30.95
N LEU A 559 19.63 29.63 30.61
CA LEU A 559 19.48 28.95 29.32
C LEU A 559 18.10 28.27 29.11
N PRO A 560 17.48 27.68 30.13
CA PRO A 560 16.11 27.19 29.99
C PRO A 560 15.10 28.28 29.64
N GLU A 561 15.12 29.43 30.32
CA GLU A 561 14.26 30.58 30.01
C GLU A 561 14.50 31.10 28.58
N PHE A 562 15.76 31.19 28.16
CA PHE A 562 16.08 31.55 26.79
C PHE A 562 15.51 30.53 25.77
N SER A 563 15.65 29.25 26.04
CA SER A 563 15.12 28.16 25.18
C SER A 563 13.59 28.20 25.12
N GLU A 564 12.92 28.38 26.26
CA GLU A 564 11.46 28.54 26.32
C GLU A 564 11.00 29.76 25.51
N PHE A 565 11.69 30.89 25.65
CA PHE A 565 11.40 32.06 24.85
C PHE A 565 11.49 31.83 23.35
N VAL A 566 12.58 31.18 22.87
CA VAL A 566 12.77 30.87 21.46
C VAL A 566 11.66 29.91 20.98
N ASN A 567 11.33 28.89 21.78
CA ASN A 567 10.28 27.94 21.44
C ASN A 567 8.91 28.62 21.32
N VAL A 568 8.51 29.38 22.34
CA VAL A 568 7.20 30.05 22.37
C VAL A 568 7.10 31.07 21.23
N CYS A 569 8.16 31.85 21.01
CA CYS A 569 8.14 32.90 19.99
C CYS A 569 8.07 32.35 18.56
N LEU A 570 8.78 31.26 18.26
CA LEU A 570 8.92 30.75 16.91
C LEU A 570 8.05 29.54 16.61
N ALA A 571 8.12 28.50 17.43
CA ALA A 571 7.32 27.28 17.22
C ALA A 571 5.92 27.37 17.80
N GLY A 572 5.78 28.04 18.94
CA GLY A 572 4.64 27.96 19.85
C GLY A 572 4.80 26.80 20.82
N GLU A 573 4.31 26.96 22.04
CA GLU A 573 4.34 25.93 23.08
C GLU A 573 2.95 25.55 23.50
N THR A 574 2.65 24.26 23.49
CA THR A 574 1.41 23.70 24.01
C THR A 574 1.48 23.65 25.52
N VAL A 575 0.70 24.48 26.19
CA VAL A 575 0.74 24.66 27.66
C VAL A 575 -0.29 23.83 28.39
N SER A 576 -1.42 23.53 27.76
CA SER A 576 -2.54 22.78 28.35
C SER A 576 -3.42 22.20 27.25
N GLN A 577 -4.51 21.53 27.64
CA GLN A 577 -5.51 21.00 26.72
C GLN A 577 -6.91 21.46 27.12
N VAL A 578 -7.74 21.75 26.14
CA VAL A 578 -9.15 22.06 26.27
C VAL A 578 -9.96 20.87 25.78
N TYR A 579 -10.88 20.37 26.60
CA TYR A 579 -11.72 19.23 26.28
C TYR A 579 -13.14 19.67 25.93
N GLU A 580 -13.57 19.35 24.71
CA GLU A 580 -14.92 19.65 24.23
C GLU A 580 -15.56 18.37 23.67
N LYS A 581 -16.68 17.93 24.23
CA LYS A 581 -17.51 16.80 23.75
C LYS A 581 -16.70 15.53 23.39
N GLY A 582 -15.72 15.18 24.24
CA GLY A 582 -14.86 14.00 24.00
C GLY A 582 -13.68 14.21 23.04
N LYS A 583 -13.46 15.45 22.60
CA LYS A 583 -12.28 15.86 21.82
C LYS A 583 -11.34 16.65 22.70
N SER A 584 -10.03 16.57 22.43
CA SER A 584 -9.02 17.42 23.05
C SER A 584 -8.42 18.38 22.03
N PHE A 585 -8.27 19.63 22.42
CA PHE A 585 -7.61 20.67 21.65
C PHE A 585 -6.41 21.18 22.42
N ASP A 586 -5.26 21.28 21.76
CA ASP A 586 -4.06 21.84 22.37
C ASP A 586 -4.25 23.34 22.59
N LEU A 587 -4.00 23.81 23.83
CA LEU A 587 -3.91 25.23 24.13
C LEU A 587 -2.46 25.66 23.92
N THR A 588 -2.23 26.43 22.86
CA THR A 588 -0.87 26.81 22.44
C THR A 588 -0.65 28.31 22.56
N VAL A 589 0.45 28.69 23.21
CA VAL A 589 0.90 30.09 23.29
C VAL A 589 1.99 30.33 22.26
N ARG A 590 1.86 31.37 21.45
CA ARG A 590 2.87 31.76 20.44
C ARG A 590 2.79 33.25 20.11
N VAL A 591 3.85 33.77 19.52
CA VAL A 591 3.86 35.11 18.96
C VAL A 591 3.13 35.15 17.62
N LYS A 592 2.46 36.26 17.30
CA LYS A 592 1.76 36.45 16.02
C LYS A 592 2.67 36.24 14.83
N ASP A 593 2.11 35.73 13.73
CA ASP A 593 2.87 35.40 12.52
C ASP A 593 3.55 36.63 11.87
N ASP A 594 2.88 37.76 11.88
CA ASP A 594 3.38 39.05 11.35
C ASP A 594 4.63 39.61 12.06
N LEU A 595 4.92 39.09 13.25
CA LEU A 595 6.12 39.49 14.04
C LEU A 595 7.28 38.49 13.89
N ARG A 596 7.12 37.43 13.14
CA ARG A 596 8.13 36.36 12.93
C ARG A 596 8.31 35.95 11.49
N ASP A 597 7.73 36.64 10.54
CA ASP A 597 7.80 36.37 9.09
C ASP A 597 9.09 36.89 8.45
N GLU A 598 9.82 37.79 9.12
CA GLU A 598 11.07 38.33 8.67
C GLU A 598 12.17 38.19 9.73
N MET A 599 13.43 38.00 9.27
CA MET A 599 14.58 37.84 10.15
C MET A 599 14.80 39.05 11.06
N GLU A 600 14.59 40.27 10.55
CA GLU A 600 14.76 41.51 11.32
C GLU A 600 13.69 41.61 12.44
N LYS A 601 12.47 41.20 12.20
CA LYS A 601 11.44 41.16 13.22
C LYS A 601 11.80 40.18 14.33
N ILE A 602 12.34 38.99 13.94
CA ILE A 602 12.81 37.99 14.90
C ILE A 602 13.96 38.50 15.75
N ARG A 603 14.93 39.22 15.15
CA ARG A 603 16.05 39.87 15.87
C ARG A 603 15.61 40.86 16.91
N ASN A 604 14.49 41.54 16.66
CA ASN A 604 13.93 42.58 17.50
C ASN A 604 12.87 42.08 18.48
N LEU A 605 12.61 40.77 18.57
CA LEU A 605 11.74 40.18 19.60
C LEU A 605 12.33 40.51 20.99
N MET A 606 11.47 40.95 21.89
CA MET A 606 11.87 41.41 23.23
C MET A 606 11.82 40.26 24.23
N LEU A 607 12.96 39.96 24.84
CA LEU A 607 13.15 39.00 25.90
C LEU A 607 13.06 39.69 27.27
N ASP A 608 12.36 39.11 28.21
CA ASP A 608 12.27 39.57 29.59
C ASP A 608 13.55 39.26 30.37
N THR A 609 14.04 40.18 31.13
CA THR A 609 15.20 39.98 32.04
C THR A 609 14.72 39.73 33.45
N GLY A 610 15.55 39.10 34.29
CA GLY A 610 15.25 38.89 35.70
C GLY A 610 14.87 40.14 36.52
N ASN A 611 15.25 41.32 36.02
CA ASN A 611 15.00 42.62 36.61
C ASN A 611 13.73 43.32 36.05
N GLY A 612 12.95 42.62 35.20
CA GLY A 612 11.74 43.18 34.58
C GLY A 612 12.00 44.13 33.39
N GLN A 613 13.23 44.28 32.96
CA GLN A 613 13.56 45.00 31.73
C GLN A 613 13.37 44.11 30.52
N LYS A 614 13.13 44.70 29.36
CA LYS A 614 13.01 43.99 28.08
C LYS A 614 14.16 44.32 27.18
N ILE A 615 14.85 43.34 26.66
CA ILE A 615 15.96 43.48 25.74
C ILE A 615 15.73 42.74 24.43
N PRO A 616 16.16 43.27 23.28
CA PRO A 616 15.95 42.58 22.01
C PRO A 616 16.83 41.32 21.90
N LEU A 617 16.34 40.32 21.20
CA LEU A 617 16.99 39.01 21.04
C LEU A 617 18.40 39.13 20.47
N ASN A 618 18.65 40.03 19.52
CA ASN A 618 19.98 40.25 18.90
C ASN A 618 21.07 40.68 19.90
N TYR A 619 20.68 41.23 21.06
CA TYR A 619 21.63 41.55 22.13
C TYR A 619 22.19 40.33 22.82
N VAL A 620 21.32 39.35 23.11
CA VAL A 620 21.62 38.14 23.89
C VAL A 620 21.90 36.91 23.06
N ALA A 621 21.66 37.02 21.76
CA ALA A 621 21.89 35.90 20.83
C ALA A 621 22.44 36.44 19.49
N GLU A 622 23.16 35.59 18.79
CA GLU A 622 23.50 35.78 17.39
C GLU A 622 22.40 35.14 16.52
N VAL A 623 21.72 35.96 15.74
CA VAL A 623 20.68 35.50 14.81
C VAL A 623 21.21 35.60 13.39
N ARG A 624 21.52 34.50 12.77
CA ARG A 624 22.10 34.42 11.41
C ARG A 624 21.46 33.34 10.57
N SER A 625 21.48 33.55 9.26
CA SER A 625 21.15 32.48 8.31
C SER A 625 22.39 31.62 8.05
N ALA A 626 22.21 30.33 7.99
CA ALA A 626 23.22 29.37 7.56
C ALA A 626 22.59 28.35 6.62
N MET A 627 23.41 27.74 5.79
CA MET A 627 22.97 26.63 4.95
C MET A 627 23.21 25.30 5.68
N GLY A 628 22.30 24.37 5.55
CA GLY A 628 22.45 23.06 6.17
C GLY A 628 21.68 21.97 5.42
N PRO A 629 22.07 20.70 5.61
CA PRO A 629 21.41 19.60 4.89
C PRO A 629 19.92 19.50 5.27
N ASN A 630 19.10 19.19 4.27
CA ASN A 630 17.67 18.99 4.48
C ASN A 630 17.41 17.65 5.20
N THR A 631 18.03 16.60 4.71
CA THR A 631 17.88 15.23 5.22
C THR A 631 19.23 14.54 5.18
N ILE A 632 19.51 13.70 6.16
CA ILE A 632 20.70 12.85 6.17
C ILE A 632 20.25 11.39 6.23
N SER A 633 20.23 10.75 5.07
CA SER A 633 19.90 9.33 4.96
C SER A 633 21.08 8.46 5.40
N ARG A 634 20.79 7.40 6.17
CA ARG A 634 21.81 6.46 6.66
C ARG A 634 21.37 5.01 6.42
N GLU A 635 22.36 4.18 6.16
CA GLU A 635 22.22 2.73 6.13
C GLU A 635 23.43 2.09 6.79
N ASN A 636 23.21 1.19 7.75
CA ASN A 636 24.30 0.59 8.53
C ASN A 636 25.25 1.63 9.16
N VAL A 637 24.66 2.69 9.74
CA VAL A 637 25.34 3.83 10.39
C VAL A 637 26.07 4.79 9.41
N LYS A 638 26.32 4.38 8.16
CA LYS A 638 26.99 5.22 7.15
C LYS A 638 25.98 6.14 6.47
N ARG A 639 26.39 7.37 6.17
CA ARG A 639 25.59 8.28 5.34
C ARG A 639 25.50 7.74 3.93
N LYS A 640 24.32 7.89 3.30
CA LYS A 640 24.12 7.46 1.92
C LYS A 640 23.37 8.52 1.12
N ILE A 641 23.54 8.47 -0.19
CA ILE A 641 22.68 9.09 -1.19
C ILE A 641 22.26 8.00 -2.16
N VAL A 642 21.01 8.02 -2.57
CA VAL A 642 20.45 7.02 -3.48
C VAL A 642 20.18 7.65 -4.84
N ILE A 643 20.60 6.95 -5.90
CA ILE A 643 20.18 7.20 -7.27
C ILE A 643 19.16 6.12 -7.60
N SER A 644 17.95 6.52 -7.91
CA SER A 644 16.83 5.63 -8.21
C SER A 644 16.46 5.69 -9.68
N ALA A 645 16.07 4.57 -10.26
CA ALA A 645 15.57 4.50 -11.62
C ALA A 645 14.50 3.40 -11.75
N ASN A 646 13.54 3.62 -12.65
CA ASN A 646 12.61 2.60 -13.10
C ASN A 646 13.09 2.00 -14.43
N VAL A 647 12.55 0.84 -14.76
CA VAL A 647 12.81 0.17 -16.03
C VAL A 647 11.57 0.21 -16.90
N ALA A 648 11.71 0.61 -18.17
CA ALA A 648 10.65 0.63 -19.17
C ALA A 648 11.06 -0.13 -20.41
N ASP A 649 10.14 -0.95 -20.95
CA ASP A 649 10.25 -1.66 -22.22
C ASP A 649 11.49 -2.60 -22.37
N ARG A 650 12.12 -2.95 -21.25
CA ARG A 650 13.30 -3.81 -21.20
C ARG A 650 13.31 -4.63 -19.88
N ASP A 651 14.10 -5.71 -19.85
CA ASP A 651 14.24 -6.49 -18.60
C ASP A 651 15.24 -5.86 -17.62
N LEU A 652 14.94 -6.01 -16.33
CA LEU A 652 15.70 -5.41 -15.23
C LEU A 652 17.19 -5.85 -15.25
N ARG A 653 17.45 -7.12 -15.52
CA ARG A 653 18.83 -7.67 -15.49
C ARG A 653 19.73 -7.07 -16.55
N SER A 654 19.21 -6.93 -17.78
CA SER A 654 19.96 -6.32 -18.88
C SER A 654 20.31 -4.86 -18.59
N VAL A 655 19.35 -4.10 -18.06
CA VAL A 655 19.59 -2.70 -17.70
C VAL A 655 20.62 -2.58 -16.57
N VAL A 656 20.53 -3.42 -15.54
CA VAL A 656 21.51 -3.43 -14.43
C VAL A 656 22.92 -3.81 -14.93
N ASN A 657 23.03 -4.77 -15.87
CA ASN A 657 24.34 -5.12 -16.44
C ASN A 657 24.95 -3.96 -17.25
N ASP A 658 24.13 -3.18 -17.96
CA ASP A 658 24.61 -2.02 -18.72
C ASP A 658 25.02 -0.85 -17.80
N ILE A 659 24.42 -0.76 -16.61
CA ILE A 659 24.80 0.22 -15.59
C ILE A 659 26.13 -0.15 -14.92
N GLN A 660 26.38 -1.42 -14.68
CA GLN A 660 27.61 -1.95 -14.04
C GLN A 660 28.82 -1.90 -14.96
#